data_cfc5aaa911b862677ee48b7e16303777
#
_entry.id   cfc5aaa911b862677ee48b7e16303777
#
_cell.length_a   1.000
_cell.length_b   1.000
_cell.length_c   1.000
_cell.angle_alpha   90.00
_cell.angle_beta   90.00
_cell.angle_gamma   90.00
#
_symmetry.space_group_name_H-M   'P 1'
#
loop_
_entity.id
_entity.type
_entity.pdbx_description
1 polymer ?
#
loop_
_entity_poly.entity_id
_entity_poly.type
_entity_poly.pdbx_seq_one_letter_code
_entity_poly.pdbx_strand_id
1 'polypeptide(L)'
;MTQKMTGRASVPKNASGTVPVAEGTRFTGQELETLPGAKDALNLLDEVVEATGGQKRDGQRTMAAHVAQALELQRHLLVQAGTGTGKSLGYLVPALARVGESDQPIVVATATLALQAQIVNRDIPRLLQALEPRPESQAQVALLKGRNNYLCLHKLEGGYPEEEQDALFDMPSSTSRVGEEVVRLREWADRTETGDRDELKPGVSDRAWVQVSVSAAECLGRRCPLVEECFSEMARSRAAEADIVITNHALLAINAFEGMKVLPEHETVIIDEAHELVDRVTGAVSGSLTVAMVRRAARGVKKHSKADSGALEMAAGTLETALEGLPEGLLNGLDGRLLTALSAVNDAARAALSDTKPDGQEADAGLQMARSRVSEVHEVSNRILEASAEQDVLWVSRQGGWENGRYVAASDTDPATLNIAPLSVGLQLRDGLFADRTVILTSATLTVGDSFDVAAGALGLQGEGAPRWTSIDVGSPFDYRKQGIIYVAGDLKPPGFGVHEGQLERLRELCEASEGGALGLFSSKRAAERAAEYMREHSDLNILLQGESSLKALVEEFSEDADSCLFGTMSLWQGVDVPGDSCRLVVMDRIPFPRPDDPIAQARTESVNRHRGNGFMAVSAHHAAIRMAQGAGRLIRSVNDRGVVAVLDSRLATKRYGGYLMRAMPPMWPTQNKQAVVGALARLSESIDR
;
A
#
# COMPACT_ATOMS: atom_id res chain seq x y z
N MET A 1 64.56 -10.36 10.96
CA MET A 1 63.84 -9.44 11.83
C MET A 1 62.51 -9.07 11.14
N THR A 2 61.47 -9.72 11.55
CA THR A 2 60.13 -9.71 10.94
C THR A 2 59.22 -8.75 11.76
N GLN A 3 58.82 -7.68 11.16
CA GLN A 3 57.80 -6.78 11.77
C GLN A 3 56.43 -7.09 11.16
N LYS A 4 55.54 -7.64 11.98
CA LYS A 4 54.14 -7.82 11.68
C LYS A 4 53.46 -6.45 11.76
N MET A 5 52.93 -5.94 10.63
CA MET A 5 51.97 -4.85 10.61
C MET A 5 50.56 -5.43 10.74
N THR A 6 49.94 -5.21 11.89
CA THR A 6 48.51 -5.42 12.12
C THR A 6 47.76 -4.16 11.66
N GLY A 7 47.29 -4.17 10.42
CA GLY A 7 46.38 -3.16 9.92
C GLY A 7 44.96 -3.41 10.47
N ARG A 8 44.52 -2.60 11.43
CA ARG A 8 43.09 -2.45 11.75
C ARG A 8 42.43 -1.71 10.58
N ALA A 9 41.57 -2.39 9.88
CA ALA A 9 40.66 -1.74 8.92
C ALA A 9 39.77 -0.76 9.67
N SER A 10 39.90 0.53 9.38
CA SER A 10 39.00 1.56 9.85
C SER A 10 37.68 1.43 9.09
N VAL A 11 36.60 1.12 9.81
CA VAL A 11 35.22 1.23 9.31
C VAL A 11 34.97 2.69 8.96
N PRO A 12 34.46 3.02 7.76
CA PRO A 12 34.12 4.39 7.42
C PRO A 12 33.02 4.90 8.33
N LYS A 13 33.24 5.99 9.06
CA LYS A 13 32.22 6.71 9.79
C LYS A 13 31.26 7.32 8.78
N ASN A 14 30.00 6.87 8.79
CA ASN A 14 28.93 7.55 8.05
C ASN A 14 28.85 9.02 8.52
N ALA A 15 28.70 9.94 7.57
CA ALA A 15 28.72 11.38 7.82
C ALA A 15 27.55 11.89 8.70
N SER A 16 26.59 11.04 9.07
CA SER A 16 25.39 11.38 9.86
C SER A 16 25.46 11.02 11.34
N GLY A 17 26.55 10.46 11.84
CA GLY A 17 26.73 10.19 13.28
C GLY A 17 25.78 9.12 13.87
N THR A 18 25.10 8.34 13.05
CA THR A 18 24.25 7.20 13.46
C THR A 18 25.09 5.94 13.59
N VAL A 19 24.97 5.25 14.72
CA VAL A 19 25.52 3.92 14.93
C VAL A 19 24.37 2.93 14.71
N PRO A 20 24.36 2.17 13.60
CA PRO A 20 23.39 1.09 13.45
C PRO A 20 23.64 0.07 14.57
N VAL A 21 22.59 -0.37 15.24
CA VAL A 21 22.69 -1.53 16.14
C VAL A 21 22.88 -2.75 15.23
N ALA A 22 24.00 -3.48 15.42
CA ALA A 22 24.34 -4.62 14.58
C ALA A 22 23.25 -5.70 14.66
N GLU A 23 22.98 -6.34 13.53
CA GLU A 23 22.06 -7.47 13.42
C GLU A 23 22.40 -8.55 14.46
N GLY A 24 21.35 -9.07 15.13
CA GLY A 24 21.48 -10.16 16.10
C GLY A 24 22.02 -9.77 17.47
N THR A 25 22.13 -8.47 17.82
CA THR A 25 22.43 -8.04 19.19
C THR A 25 21.27 -8.48 20.09
N ARG A 26 21.46 -9.57 20.83
CA ARG A 26 20.51 -10.00 21.86
C ARG A 26 20.73 -9.15 23.08
N PHE A 27 19.78 -8.29 23.37
CA PHE A 27 19.74 -7.56 24.62
C PHE A 27 19.21 -8.47 25.74
N THR A 28 19.82 -8.40 26.89
CA THR A 28 19.23 -9.02 28.10
C THR A 28 18.01 -8.20 28.53
N GLY A 29 17.06 -8.83 29.25
CA GLY A 29 15.88 -8.11 29.75
C GLY A 29 16.28 -6.89 30.60
N GLN A 30 17.36 -6.98 31.40
CA GLN A 30 17.87 -5.86 32.19
C GLN A 30 18.44 -4.73 31.33
N GLU A 31 19.14 -5.03 30.24
CA GLU A 31 19.66 -3.99 29.35
C GLU A 31 18.52 -3.23 28.65
N LEU A 32 17.44 -3.89 28.24
CA LEU A 32 16.27 -3.24 27.67
C LEU A 32 15.59 -2.28 28.65
N GLU A 33 15.47 -2.66 29.91
CA GLU A 33 14.85 -1.82 30.95
C GLU A 33 15.66 -0.56 31.28
N THR A 34 16.94 -0.51 30.92
CA THR A 34 17.79 0.68 31.11
C THR A 34 17.62 1.72 30.00
N LEU A 35 16.96 1.38 28.91
CA LEU A 35 16.69 2.34 27.84
C LEU A 35 15.68 3.40 28.29
N PRO A 36 15.85 4.69 27.95
CA PRO A 36 14.91 5.75 28.29
C PRO A 36 13.48 5.39 27.88
N GLY A 37 12.51 5.57 28.78
CA GLY A 37 11.09 5.30 28.54
C GLY A 37 10.70 3.81 28.45
N ALA A 38 11.66 2.88 28.40
CA ALA A 38 11.38 1.48 28.10
C ALA A 38 10.76 0.70 29.27
N LYS A 39 11.08 1.04 30.51
CA LYS A 39 10.66 0.25 31.68
C LYS A 39 9.14 0.15 31.80
N ASP A 40 8.44 1.28 31.68
CA ASP A 40 6.98 1.31 31.81
C ASP A 40 6.31 0.64 30.62
N ALA A 41 6.81 0.86 29.40
CA ALA A 41 6.33 0.18 28.20
C ALA A 41 6.52 -1.35 28.26
N LEU A 42 7.64 -1.83 28.81
CA LEU A 42 7.89 -3.27 28.97
C LEU A 42 7.00 -3.89 30.04
N ASN A 43 6.77 -3.22 31.14
CA ASN A 43 5.84 -3.68 32.18
C ASN A 43 4.42 -3.80 31.63
N LEU A 44 3.97 -2.76 30.91
CA LEU A 44 2.67 -2.74 30.26
C LEU A 44 2.53 -3.86 29.23
N LEU A 45 3.57 -4.09 28.40
CA LEU A 45 3.60 -5.17 27.42
C LEU A 45 3.50 -6.55 28.08
N ASP A 46 4.22 -6.77 29.17
CA ASP A 46 4.22 -8.05 29.88
C ASP A 46 2.84 -8.36 30.47
N GLU A 47 2.15 -7.35 31.01
CA GLU A 47 0.77 -7.48 31.51
C GLU A 47 -0.22 -7.81 30.40
N VAL A 48 -0.13 -7.10 29.26
CA VAL A 48 -0.99 -7.38 28.09
C VAL A 48 -0.77 -8.79 27.56
N VAL A 49 0.49 -9.22 27.44
CA VAL A 49 0.80 -10.57 26.95
C VAL A 49 0.27 -11.64 27.92
N GLU A 50 0.39 -11.44 29.23
CA GLU A 50 -0.13 -12.35 30.24
C GLU A 50 -1.67 -12.39 30.23
N ALA A 51 -2.33 -11.24 30.24
CA ALA A 51 -3.80 -11.12 30.23
C ALA A 51 -4.43 -11.73 28.97
N THR A 52 -3.75 -11.66 27.83
CA THR A 52 -4.23 -12.24 26.57
C THR A 52 -3.84 -13.72 26.38
N GLY A 53 -3.17 -14.34 27.35
CA GLY A 53 -2.69 -15.72 27.25
C GLY A 53 -1.57 -15.94 26.21
N GLY A 54 -0.89 -14.85 25.85
CA GLY A 54 0.20 -14.86 24.88
C GLY A 54 1.52 -15.37 25.45
N GLN A 55 2.49 -15.59 24.58
CA GLN A 55 3.86 -15.94 24.97
C GLN A 55 4.77 -14.71 24.84
N LYS A 56 5.62 -14.49 25.84
CA LYS A 56 6.67 -13.46 25.80
C LYS A 56 7.66 -13.76 24.68
N ARG A 57 7.89 -12.79 23.81
CA ARG A 57 8.82 -12.89 22.66
C ARG A 57 9.90 -11.82 22.78
N ASP A 58 11.16 -12.26 22.75
CA ASP A 58 12.30 -11.33 22.90
C ASP A 58 12.31 -10.23 21.84
N GLY A 59 12.00 -10.56 20.59
CA GLY A 59 11.90 -9.57 19.51
C GLY A 59 10.84 -8.52 19.73
N GLN A 60 9.66 -8.91 20.28
CA GLN A 60 8.59 -7.97 20.62
C GLN A 60 8.99 -7.03 21.75
N ARG A 61 9.61 -7.56 22.82
CA ARG A 61 10.13 -6.76 23.93
C ARG A 61 11.22 -5.79 23.47
N THR A 62 12.15 -6.27 22.63
CA THR A 62 13.20 -5.45 22.03
C THR A 62 12.60 -4.31 21.20
N MET A 63 11.60 -4.61 20.34
CA MET A 63 10.89 -3.60 19.58
C MET A 63 10.22 -2.55 20.48
N ALA A 64 9.44 -2.99 21.48
CA ALA A 64 8.74 -2.10 22.38
C ALA A 64 9.69 -1.17 23.16
N ALA A 65 10.81 -1.70 23.65
CA ALA A 65 11.82 -0.90 24.36
C ALA A 65 12.45 0.17 23.46
N HIS A 66 12.81 -0.17 22.21
CA HIS A 66 13.40 0.79 21.26
C HIS A 66 12.38 1.81 20.74
N VAL A 67 11.12 1.41 20.56
CA VAL A 67 10.03 2.35 20.23
C VAL A 67 9.84 3.34 21.38
N ALA A 68 9.75 2.88 22.62
CA ALA A 68 9.65 3.74 23.81
C ALA A 68 10.85 4.71 23.89
N GLN A 69 12.06 4.21 23.69
CA GLN A 69 13.26 5.05 23.67
C GLN A 69 13.21 6.12 22.57
N ALA A 70 12.77 5.74 21.36
CA ALA A 70 12.69 6.67 20.25
C ALA A 70 11.66 7.78 20.48
N LEU A 71 10.53 7.43 21.09
CA LEU A 71 9.49 8.37 21.52
C LEU A 71 10.01 9.33 22.60
N GLU A 72 10.70 8.81 23.63
CA GLU A 72 11.27 9.60 24.73
C GLU A 72 12.35 10.57 24.23
N LEU A 73 13.22 10.12 23.34
CA LEU A 73 14.33 10.91 22.81
C LEU A 73 13.97 11.74 21.58
N GLN A 74 12.73 11.68 21.13
CA GLN A 74 12.24 12.33 19.89
C GLN A 74 13.15 12.06 18.68
N ARG A 75 13.45 10.77 18.44
CA ARG A 75 14.32 10.32 17.32
C ARG A 75 13.56 9.40 16.38
N HIS A 76 13.87 9.50 15.09
CA HIS A 76 13.30 8.55 14.14
C HIS A 76 13.90 7.15 14.36
N LEU A 77 13.04 6.15 14.16
CA LEU A 77 13.44 4.74 14.32
C LEU A 77 12.91 3.90 13.15
N LEU A 78 13.80 3.10 12.55
CA LEU A 78 13.46 2.08 11.57
C LEU A 78 13.54 0.70 12.26
N VAL A 79 12.41 -0.02 12.29
CA VAL A 79 12.33 -1.36 12.90
C VAL A 79 12.01 -2.39 11.85
N GLN A 80 12.91 -3.33 11.66
CA GLN A 80 12.59 -4.57 10.97
C GLN A 80 12.12 -5.60 11.99
N ALA A 81 10.89 -6.09 11.82
CA ALA A 81 10.30 -7.10 12.69
C ALA A 81 9.64 -8.16 11.82
N GLY A 82 10.22 -9.35 11.79
CA GLY A 82 9.72 -10.48 11.00
C GLY A 82 8.28 -10.87 11.35
N THR A 83 7.65 -11.69 10.50
CA THR A 83 6.31 -12.21 10.78
C THR A 83 6.29 -12.96 12.12
N GLY A 84 5.16 -12.90 12.82
CA GLY A 84 5.00 -13.54 14.12
C GLY A 84 5.66 -12.83 15.31
N THR A 85 6.41 -11.75 15.13
CA THR A 85 7.01 -10.98 16.23
C THR A 85 5.96 -10.33 17.13
N GLY A 86 4.76 -10.03 16.61
CA GLY A 86 3.73 -9.26 17.32
C GLY A 86 3.95 -7.76 17.20
N LYS A 87 4.24 -7.29 15.98
CA LYS A 87 4.54 -5.89 15.65
C LYS A 87 3.53 -4.90 16.24
N SER A 88 2.22 -5.17 16.09
CA SER A 88 1.17 -4.24 16.54
C SER A 88 1.30 -3.91 18.03
N LEU A 89 1.45 -4.92 18.89
CA LEU A 89 1.69 -4.70 20.32
C LEU A 89 3.04 -4.01 20.59
N GLY A 90 4.06 -4.36 19.78
CA GLY A 90 5.42 -3.81 19.89
C GLY A 90 5.49 -2.29 19.70
N TYR A 91 4.52 -1.68 18.99
CA TYR A 91 4.44 -0.22 18.85
C TYR A 91 3.21 0.42 19.52
N LEU A 92 2.07 -0.29 19.63
CA LEU A 92 0.88 0.27 20.29
C LEU A 92 1.05 0.38 21.80
N VAL A 93 1.70 -0.59 22.44
CA VAL A 93 1.91 -0.55 23.89
C VAL A 93 2.80 0.62 24.32
N PRO A 94 3.98 0.87 23.70
CA PRO A 94 4.75 2.08 23.99
C PRO A 94 4.00 3.38 23.66
N ALA A 95 3.14 3.39 22.64
CA ALA A 95 2.31 4.54 22.31
C ALA A 95 1.28 4.81 23.43
N LEU A 96 0.60 3.76 23.93
CA LEU A 96 -0.35 3.87 25.03
C LEU A 96 0.30 4.28 26.35
N ALA A 97 1.52 3.82 26.61
CA ALA A 97 2.27 4.23 27.82
C ALA A 97 2.57 5.74 27.87
N ARG A 98 2.42 6.46 26.72
CA ARG A 98 2.62 7.91 26.63
C ARG A 98 1.32 8.72 26.52
N VAL A 99 0.17 8.06 26.56
CA VAL A 99 -1.13 8.75 26.58
C VAL A 99 -1.22 9.63 27.83
N GLY A 100 -1.63 10.88 27.64
CA GLY A 100 -1.71 11.88 28.70
C GLY A 100 -0.42 12.68 28.97
N GLU A 101 0.70 12.38 28.27
CA GLU A 101 1.92 13.20 28.35
C GLU A 101 1.89 14.40 27.38
N SER A 102 1.05 14.36 26.35
CA SER A 102 0.83 15.44 25.38
C SER A 102 -0.66 15.59 25.10
N ASP A 103 -1.08 16.83 24.80
CA ASP A 103 -2.44 17.12 24.31
C ASP A 103 -2.63 16.73 22.82
N GLN A 104 -1.57 16.27 22.15
CA GLN A 104 -1.61 15.89 20.75
C GLN A 104 -1.67 14.36 20.60
N PRO A 105 -2.48 13.86 19.64
CA PRO A 105 -2.60 12.42 19.40
C PRO A 105 -1.35 11.83 18.79
N ILE A 106 -1.13 10.54 19.02
CA ILE A 106 -0.19 9.72 18.27
C ILE A 106 -0.90 9.19 17.02
N VAL A 107 -0.35 9.50 15.83
CA VAL A 107 -0.91 9.01 14.57
C VAL A 107 -0.28 7.67 14.19
N VAL A 108 -1.10 6.66 13.93
CA VAL A 108 -0.68 5.34 13.44
C VAL A 108 -1.19 5.16 12.02
N ALA A 109 -0.27 5.11 11.05
CA ALA A 109 -0.59 4.95 9.63
C ALA A 109 -0.26 3.53 9.13
N THR A 110 -1.21 2.91 8.42
CA THR A 110 -1.06 1.56 7.84
C THR A 110 -1.14 1.60 6.32
N ALA A 111 -0.65 0.54 5.66
CA ALA A 111 -0.63 0.47 4.20
C ALA A 111 -2.00 0.18 3.59
N THR A 112 -2.90 -0.53 4.29
CA THR A 112 -4.17 -1.02 3.74
C THR A 112 -5.34 -0.83 4.70
N LEU A 113 -6.56 -0.74 4.14
CA LEU A 113 -7.80 -0.67 4.92
C LEU A 113 -8.02 -1.95 5.77
N ALA A 114 -7.60 -3.11 5.27
CA ALA A 114 -7.70 -4.37 6.02
C ALA A 114 -6.86 -4.35 7.30
N LEU A 115 -5.63 -3.81 7.25
CA LEU A 115 -4.79 -3.63 8.44
C LEU A 115 -5.38 -2.59 9.40
N GLN A 116 -5.96 -1.51 8.90
CA GLN A 116 -6.70 -0.55 9.75
C GLN A 116 -7.83 -1.24 10.50
N ALA A 117 -8.68 -1.99 9.78
CA ALA A 117 -9.79 -2.72 10.37
C ALA A 117 -9.32 -3.75 11.42
N GLN A 118 -8.20 -4.42 11.18
CA GLN A 118 -7.61 -5.35 12.14
C GLN A 118 -7.18 -4.62 13.42
N ILE A 119 -6.46 -3.51 13.30
CA ILE A 119 -6.00 -2.73 14.46
C ILE A 119 -7.20 -2.21 15.26
N VAL A 120 -8.16 -1.58 14.60
CA VAL A 120 -9.31 -0.92 15.25
C VAL A 120 -10.28 -1.92 15.86
N ASN A 121 -10.61 -3.01 15.14
CA ASN A 121 -11.68 -3.91 15.54
C ASN A 121 -11.21 -5.12 16.35
N ARG A 122 -9.90 -5.40 16.37
CA ARG A 122 -9.36 -6.58 17.05
C ARG A 122 -8.23 -6.23 18.02
N ASP A 123 -7.17 -5.59 17.55
CA ASP A 123 -5.94 -5.46 18.33
C ASP A 123 -6.11 -4.42 19.45
N ILE A 124 -6.67 -3.25 19.17
CA ILE A 124 -6.92 -2.20 20.18
C ILE A 124 -7.96 -2.63 21.22
N PRO A 125 -9.15 -3.14 20.90
CA PRO A 125 -10.12 -3.57 21.92
C PRO A 125 -9.55 -4.61 22.88
N ARG A 126 -8.81 -5.60 22.36
CA ARG A 126 -8.15 -6.61 23.19
C ARG A 126 -7.08 -6.02 24.08
N LEU A 127 -6.31 -5.04 23.56
CA LEU A 127 -5.27 -4.36 24.28
C LEU A 127 -5.84 -3.52 25.43
N LEU A 128 -6.86 -2.70 25.17
CA LEU A 128 -7.50 -1.88 26.20
C LEU A 128 -8.18 -2.73 27.29
N GLN A 129 -8.86 -3.80 26.90
CA GLN A 129 -9.46 -4.74 27.84
C GLN A 129 -8.41 -5.43 28.73
N ALA A 130 -7.26 -5.80 28.16
CA ALA A 130 -6.16 -6.43 28.91
C ALA A 130 -5.51 -5.48 29.94
N LEU A 131 -5.66 -4.17 29.74
CA LEU A 131 -5.11 -3.13 30.63
C LEU A 131 -6.08 -2.69 31.72
N GLU A 132 -7.32 -3.17 31.76
CA GLU A 132 -8.25 -2.82 32.85
C GLU A 132 -7.75 -3.31 34.21
N PRO A 133 -7.81 -2.50 35.29
CA PRO A 133 -8.39 -1.15 35.41
C PRO A 133 -7.38 0.01 35.28
N ARG A 134 -6.30 -0.11 34.52
CA ARG A 134 -5.28 0.94 34.37
C ARG A 134 -5.83 2.18 33.65
N PRO A 135 -5.25 3.39 33.90
CA PRO A 135 -5.63 4.60 33.16
C PRO A 135 -5.50 4.47 31.65
N GLU A 136 -4.50 3.76 31.16
CA GLU A 136 -4.23 3.52 29.74
C GLU A 136 -5.37 2.75 29.03
N SER A 137 -6.18 2.01 29.80
CA SER A 137 -7.38 1.34 29.26
C SER A 137 -8.48 2.32 28.83
N GLN A 138 -8.41 3.57 29.27
CA GLN A 138 -9.36 4.63 28.94
C GLN A 138 -8.94 5.45 27.72
N ALA A 139 -7.83 5.10 27.08
CA ALA A 139 -7.33 5.80 25.88
C ALA A 139 -8.38 5.86 24.79
N GLN A 140 -8.62 7.06 24.27
CA GLN A 140 -9.56 7.28 23.17
C GLN A 140 -8.87 7.02 21.85
N VAL A 141 -9.42 6.11 21.07
CA VAL A 141 -8.86 5.74 19.75
C VAL A 141 -9.86 6.05 18.65
N ALA A 142 -9.43 6.79 17.63
CA ALA A 142 -10.27 7.15 16.50
C ALA A 142 -9.70 6.62 15.17
N LEU A 143 -10.61 6.20 14.28
CA LEU A 143 -10.29 5.88 12.89
C LEU A 143 -10.60 7.09 12.01
N LEU A 144 -9.63 7.53 11.21
CA LEU A 144 -9.83 8.61 10.24
C LEU A 144 -9.39 8.17 8.85
N LYS A 145 -10.32 8.23 7.90
CA LYS A 145 -10.13 7.93 6.48
C LYS A 145 -10.35 9.17 5.63
N GLY A 146 -9.94 9.09 4.37
CA GLY A 146 -10.28 10.12 3.37
C GLY A 146 -11.80 10.26 3.20
N ARG A 147 -12.26 11.46 2.90
CA ARG A 147 -13.68 11.85 2.82
C ARG A 147 -14.50 10.96 1.88
N ASN A 148 -13.92 10.50 0.80
CA ASN A 148 -14.53 9.58 -0.16
C ASN A 148 -14.82 8.16 0.39
N ASN A 149 -14.35 7.83 1.60
CA ASN A 149 -14.68 6.58 2.28
C ASN A 149 -15.93 6.68 3.16
N TYR A 150 -16.51 7.88 3.28
CA TYR A 150 -17.73 8.13 4.07
C TYR A 150 -18.90 8.46 3.16
N LEU A 151 -20.09 7.99 3.57
CA LEU A 151 -21.36 8.38 2.96
C LEU A 151 -21.57 9.88 3.09
N CYS A 152 -22.00 10.53 2.01
CA CYS A 152 -22.39 11.93 2.02
C CYS A 152 -23.92 12.05 2.04
N LEU A 153 -24.50 12.40 3.18
CA LEU A 153 -25.95 12.57 3.34
C LEU A 153 -26.49 13.62 2.36
N HIS A 154 -25.83 14.75 2.21
CA HIS A 154 -26.25 15.80 1.29
C HIS A 154 -26.32 15.34 -0.18
N LYS A 155 -25.37 14.48 -0.62
CA LYS A 155 -25.42 13.89 -1.96
C LYS A 155 -26.56 12.86 -2.08
N LEU A 156 -26.75 12.05 -1.05
CA LEU A 156 -27.80 11.05 -0.98
C LEU A 156 -29.21 11.68 -1.08
N GLU A 157 -29.42 12.84 -0.48
CA GLU A 157 -30.67 13.63 -0.50
C GLU A 157 -30.84 14.45 -1.78
N GLY A 158 -29.94 14.32 -2.76
CA GLY A 158 -30.03 15.05 -4.03
C GLY A 158 -29.48 16.47 -3.99
N GLY A 159 -28.71 16.83 -2.95
CA GLY A 159 -28.09 18.15 -2.83
C GLY A 159 -26.91 18.38 -3.80
N TYR A 160 -26.50 17.35 -4.50
CA TYR A 160 -25.52 17.42 -5.60
C TYR A 160 -26.22 17.14 -6.93
N PRO A 161 -25.81 17.81 -8.02
CA PRO A 161 -26.35 17.52 -9.35
C PRO A 161 -26.02 16.08 -9.74
N GLU A 162 -26.97 15.43 -10.40
CA GLU A 162 -26.73 14.11 -11.01
C GLU A 162 -25.59 14.21 -12.02
N GLU A 163 -24.62 13.30 -11.92
CA GLU A 163 -23.55 13.19 -12.91
C GLU A 163 -24.16 12.66 -14.21
N GLU A 164 -24.03 13.42 -15.29
CA GLU A 164 -24.28 12.89 -16.62
C GLU A 164 -23.22 11.79 -16.86
N GLN A 165 -23.67 10.55 -16.76
CA GLN A 165 -22.85 9.42 -17.22
C GLN A 165 -22.57 9.66 -18.71
N ASP A 166 -21.30 9.59 -19.12
CA ASP A 166 -20.97 9.63 -20.53
C ASP A 166 -21.84 8.60 -21.25
N ALA A 167 -22.65 9.05 -22.21
CA ALA A 167 -23.78 8.34 -22.82
C ALA A 167 -23.38 7.13 -23.70
N LEU A 168 -22.35 6.41 -23.34
CA LEU A 168 -21.92 5.14 -23.95
C LEU A 168 -22.46 3.90 -23.24
N PHE A 169 -23.12 4.08 -22.07
CA PHE A 169 -23.77 2.96 -21.39
C PHE A 169 -25.11 3.43 -20.84
N ASP A 170 -26.17 2.72 -21.20
CA ASP A 170 -27.56 2.92 -20.82
C ASP A 170 -27.71 3.31 -19.33
N MET A 171 -28.59 4.28 -19.08
CA MET A 171 -29.08 4.61 -17.73
C MET A 171 -29.38 3.31 -16.98
N PRO A 172 -28.84 3.09 -15.80
CA PRO A 172 -29.23 1.93 -15.02
C PRO A 172 -30.71 2.07 -14.69
N SER A 173 -31.56 1.30 -15.37
CA SER A 173 -32.92 1.07 -14.91
C SER A 173 -32.85 0.61 -13.44
N SER A 174 -33.89 0.89 -12.66
CA SER A 174 -34.02 0.40 -11.26
C SER A 174 -33.85 -1.13 -11.13
N THR A 175 -33.78 -1.84 -12.23
CA THR A 175 -33.49 -3.27 -12.38
C THR A 175 -32.02 -3.56 -12.67
N SER A 176 -31.13 -2.56 -12.75
CA SER A 176 -29.68 -2.80 -12.88
C SER A 176 -29.07 -3.09 -11.52
N ARG A 177 -28.05 -3.95 -11.47
CA ARG A 177 -27.30 -4.27 -10.24
C ARG A 177 -26.81 -3.02 -9.48
N VAL A 178 -26.41 -1.97 -10.19
CA VAL A 178 -25.99 -0.70 -9.58
C VAL A 178 -27.17 0.02 -8.94
N GLY A 179 -28.37 0.00 -9.55
CA GLY A 179 -29.59 0.57 -8.97
C GLY A 179 -29.99 -0.14 -7.67
N GLU A 180 -29.91 -1.47 -7.62
CA GLU A 180 -30.16 -2.25 -6.41
C GLU A 180 -29.15 -1.93 -5.30
N GLU A 181 -27.87 -1.78 -5.66
CA GLU A 181 -26.83 -1.37 -4.71
C GLU A 181 -27.08 0.05 -4.15
N VAL A 182 -27.54 1.00 -4.96
CA VAL A 182 -27.88 2.37 -4.50
C VAL A 182 -29.09 2.38 -3.58
N VAL A 183 -30.13 1.57 -3.86
CA VAL A 183 -31.27 1.42 -2.95
C VAL A 183 -30.80 0.88 -1.59
N ARG A 184 -29.97 -0.15 -1.59
CA ARG A 184 -29.40 -0.72 -0.37
C ARG A 184 -28.54 0.30 0.40
N LEU A 185 -27.81 1.17 -0.29
CA LEU A 185 -27.05 2.24 0.34
C LEU A 185 -27.94 3.26 1.04
N ARG A 186 -29.11 3.58 0.48
CA ARG A 186 -30.09 4.46 1.12
C ARG A 186 -30.66 3.85 2.39
N GLU A 187 -31.04 2.56 2.35
CA GLU A 187 -31.52 1.86 3.54
C GLU A 187 -30.45 1.71 4.63
N TRP A 188 -29.18 1.58 4.22
CA TRP A 188 -28.07 1.51 5.15
C TRP A 188 -27.76 2.86 5.79
N ALA A 189 -27.95 3.97 5.07
CA ALA A 189 -27.74 5.32 5.58
C ALA A 189 -28.57 5.61 6.84
N ASP A 190 -29.78 5.06 6.92
CA ASP A 190 -30.67 5.22 8.09
C ASP A 190 -30.22 4.43 9.33
N ARG A 191 -29.24 3.53 9.20
CA ARG A 191 -28.83 2.60 10.26
C ARG A 191 -27.36 2.75 10.67
N THR A 192 -26.53 3.33 9.81
CA THR A 192 -25.10 3.48 10.09
C THR A 192 -24.85 4.63 11.07
N GLU A 193 -23.95 4.40 12.02
CA GLU A 193 -23.49 5.44 12.95
C GLU A 193 -22.20 6.13 12.49
N THR A 194 -21.52 5.54 11.52
CA THR A 194 -20.18 5.99 11.05
C THR A 194 -20.20 6.44 9.60
N GLY A 195 -21.12 5.92 8.79
CA GLY A 195 -21.12 6.11 7.36
C GLY A 195 -19.88 5.53 6.63
N ASP A 196 -19.07 4.69 7.29
CA ASP A 196 -17.85 4.13 6.73
C ASP A 196 -18.16 2.99 5.76
N ARG A 197 -17.69 3.11 4.52
CA ARG A 197 -17.89 2.12 3.45
C ARG A 197 -17.51 0.70 3.85
N ASP A 198 -16.49 0.53 4.66
CA ASP A 198 -15.96 -0.81 5.02
C ASP A 198 -16.88 -1.57 5.99
N GLU A 199 -17.89 -0.90 6.57
CA GLU A 199 -18.92 -1.54 7.40
C GLU A 199 -20.03 -2.21 6.58
N LEU A 200 -20.11 -1.90 5.28
CA LEU A 200 -21.11 -2.48 4.38
C LEU A 200 -20.92 -3.99 4.19
N LYS A 201 -21.92 -4.76 4.57
CA LYS A 201 -21.96 -6.22 4.37
C LYS A 201 -23.31 -6.63 3.73
N PRO A 202 -23.28 -7.19 2.52
CA PRO A 202 -22.16 -7.28 1.57
C PRO A 202 -21.74 -5.90 1.04
N GLY A 203 -20.50 -5.76 0.57
CA GLY A 203 -20.00 -4.53 -0.02
C GLY A 203 -20.76 -4.09 -1.27
N VAL A 204 -20.45 -2.91 -1.80
CA VAL A 204 -21.01 -2.36 -3.04
C VAL A 204 -19.92 -2.06 -4.05
N SER A 205 -20.29 -2.01 -5.32
CA SER A 205 -19.38 -1.60 -6.40
C SER A 205 -18.91 -0.14 -6.26
N ASP A 206 -17.74 0.18 -6.79
CA ASP A 206 -17.25 1.56 -6.81
C ASP A 206 -18.20 2.50 -7.55
N ARG A 207 -18.87 2.00 -8.60
CA ARG A 207 -19.87 2.76 -9.36
C ARG A 207 -21.08 3.16 -8.51
N ALA A 208 -21.56 2.28 -7.65
CA ALA A 208 -22.65 2.60 -6.73
C ALA A 208 -22.16 3.55 -5.62
N TRP A 209 -20.95 3.31 -5.08
CA TRP A 209 -20.40 4.14 -4.01
C TRP A 209 -20.17 5.60 -4.41
N VAL A 210 -19.68 5.86 -5.61
CA VAL A 210 -19.51 7.22 -6.15
C VAL A 210 -20.80 8.01 -6.19
N GLN A 211 -21.98 7.35 -6.30
CA GLN A 211 -23.29 8.04 -6.29
C GLN A 211 -23.63 8.65 -4.93
N VAL A 212 -23.03 8.18 -3.85
CA VAL A 212 -23.35 8.58 -2.47
C VAL A 212 -22.15 9.14 -1.70
N SER A 213 -20.99 9.29 -2.33
CA SER A 213 -19.78 9.83 -1.72
C SER A 213 -19.25 11.05 -2.48
N VAL A 214 -18.44 11.87 -1.82
CA VAL A 214 -17.78 13.04 -2.42
C VAL A 214 -16.30 13.06 -2.09
N SER A 215 -15.50 13.62 -2.99
CA SER A 215 -14.10 13.90 -2.73
C SER A 215 -13.94 15.11 -1.78
N ALA A 216 -12.74 15.30 -1.23
CA ALA A 216 -12.46 16.46 -0.39
C ALA A 216 -12.62 17.78 -1.14
N ALA A 217 -12.27 17.82 -2.43
CA ALA A 217 -12.37 19.00 -3.28
C ALA A 217 -13.82 19.36 -3.66
N GLU A 218 -14.69 18.35 -3.82
CA GLU A 218 -16.12 18.54 -4.12
C GLU A 218 -16.96 18.90 -2.90
N CYS A 219 -16.47 18.59 -1.70
CA CYS A 219 -17.24 18.81 -0.47
C CYS A 219 -17.44 20.29 -0.16
N LEU A 220 -18.65 20.65 0.25
CA LEU A 220 -19.03 22.02 0.67
C LEU A 220 -18.37 22.43 1.99
N GLY A 221 -17.81 21.49 2.75
CA GLY A 221 -17.19 21.74 4.05
C GLY A 221 -18.18 22.38 5.04
N ARG A 222 -17.75 23.43 5.74
CA ARG A 222 -18.59 24.12 6.74
C ARG A 222 -19.85 24.81 6.17
N ARG A 223 -19.95 24.94 4.85
CA ARG A 223 -21.13 25.51 4.19
C ARG A 223 -22.19 24.45 3.85
N CYS A 224 -21.93 23.18 4.12
CA CYS A 224 -22.88 22.10 3.89
C CYS A 224 -24.06 22.24 4.86
N PRO A 225 -25.34 22.18 4.38
CA PRO A 225 -26.51 22.27 5.25
C PRO A 225 -26.59 21.09 6.26
N LEU A 226 -25.97 19.96 5.96
CA LEU A 226 -25.93 18.76 6.81
C LEU A 226 -24.57 18.57 7.49
N VAL A 227 -23.83 19.64 7.77
CA VAL A 227 -22.49 19.56 8.32
C VAL A 227 -22.47 18.94 9.74
N GLU A 228 -23.49 19.19 10.54
CA GLU A 228 -23.63 18.68 11.91
C GLU A 228 -23.91 17.16 11.94
N GLU A 229 -24.56 16.64 10.90
CA GLU A 229 -24.86 15.21 10.76
C GLU A 229 -23.82 14.48 9.89
N CYS A 230 -22.79 15.19 9.42
CA CYS A 230 -21.82 14.67 8.45
C CYS A 230 -20.89 13.64 9.06
N PHE A 231 -20.96 12.40 8.61
CA PHE A 231 -20.12 11.29 9.07
C PHE A 231 -18.61 11.61 9.01
N SER A 232 -18.16 12.24 7.92
CA SER A 232 -16.76 12.64 7.77
C SER A 232 -16.34 13.72 8.78
N GLU A 233 -17.20 14.69 9.10
CA GLU A 233 -16.90 15.70 10.12
C GLU A 233 -16.98 15.11 11.52
N MET A 234 -17.92 14.22 11.81
CA MET A 234 -17.96 13.48 13.08
C MET A 234 -16.71 12.64 13.29
N ALA A 235 -16.22 11.96 12.23
CA ALA A 235 -14.96 11.21 12.31
C ALA A 235 -13.76 12.13 12.60
N ARG A 236 -13.72 13.31 12.01
CA ARG A 236 -12.67 14.33 12.27
C ARG A 236 -12.75 14.89 13.70
N SER A 237 -13.94 15.15 14.21
CA SER A 237 -14.12 15.60 15.60
C SER A 237 -13.66 14.55 16.58
N ARG A 238 -14.04 13.28 16.39
CA ARG A 238 -13.53 12.16 17.20
C ARG A 238 -11.99 12.03 17.13
N ALA A 239 -11.42 12.21 15.94
CA ALA A 239 -9.96 12.15 15.78
C ALA A 239 -9.24 13.33 16.48
N ALA A 240 -9.86 14.49 16.54
CA ALA A 240 -9.30 15.65 17.24
C ALA A 240 -9.28 15.51 18.76
N GLU A 241 -10.16 14.67 19.33
CA GLU A 241 -10.29 14.41 20.76
C GLU A 241 -9.61 13.09 21.18
N ALA A 242 -9.09 12.32 20.21
CA ALA A 242 -8.48 11.02 20.47
C ALA A 242 -7.03 11.12 20.93
N ASP A 243 -6.60 10.15 21.73
CA ASP A 243 -5.20 9.95 22.12
C ASP A 243 -4.39 9.25 21.01
N ILE A 244 -5.06 8.36 20.26
CA ILE A 244 -4.46 7.64 19.12
C ILE A 244 -5.38 7.76 17.90
N VAL A 245 -4.83 8.19 16.79
CA VAL A 245 -5.54 8.28 15.50
C VAL A 245 -4.99 7.24 14.51
N ILE A 246 -5.85 6.31 14.11
CA ILE A 246 -5.51 5.30 13.09
C ILE A 246 -5.88 5.85 11.71
N THR A 247 -4.94 5.78 10.77
CA THR A 247 -5.14 6.27 9.40
C THR A 247 -4.39 5.40 8.37
N ASN A 248 -4.33 5.82 7.11
CA ASN A 248 -3.54 5.14 6.08
C ASN A 248 -2.42 6.05 5.52
N HIS A 249 -1.46 5.41 4.83
CA HIS A 249 -0.33 6.12 4.23
C HIS A 249 -0.76 7.21 3.24
N ALA A 250 -1.85 7.00 2.49
CA ALA A 250 -2.33 7.99 1.53
C ALA A 250 -2.84 9.27 2.22
N LEU A 251 -3.64 9.13 3.28
CA LEU A 251 -4.13 10.30 4.03
C LEU A 251 -3.00 11.01 4.77
N LEU A 252 -2.03 10.26 5.31
CA LEU A 252 -0.81 10.82 5.90
C LEU A 252 -0.01 11.63 4.85
N ALA A 253 0.11 11.12 3.61
CA ALA A 253 0.78 11.80 2.53
C ALA A 253 0.07 13.12 2.14
N ILE A 254 -1.25 13.08 1.96
CA ILE A 254 -2.06 14.27 1.66
C ILE A 254 -1.88 15.33 2.76
N ASN A 255 -1.93 14.92 4.03
CA ASN A 255 -1.72 15.83 5.16
C ASN A 255 -0.31 16.45 5.18
N ALA A 256 0.71 15.67 4.80
CA ALA A 256 2.11 16.10 4.87
C ALA A 256 2.51 17.00 3.70
N PHE A 257 1.94 16.83 2.49
CA PHE A 257 2.48 17.41 1.26
C PHE A 257 1.56 18.42 0.57
N GLU A 258 0.24 18.31 0.75
CA GLU A 258 -0.70 19.22 0.07
C GLU A 258 -1.11 20.43 0.94
N GLY A 259 -0.52 20.59 2.12
CA GLY A 259 -0.87 21.69 3.05
C GLY A 259 -2.31 21.61 3.58
N MET A 260 -3.02 20.53 3.28
CA MET A 260 -4.36 20.29 3.77
C MET A 260 -4.28 19.66 5.16
N LYS A 261 -4.63 20.42 6.20
CA LYS A 261 -4.75 19.90 7.57
C LYS A 261 -5.93 18.92 7.68
N VAL A 262 -5.70 17.68 7.26
CA VAL A 262 -6.70 16.61 7.28
C VAL A 262 -6.67 15.85 8.60
N LEU A 263 -5.47 15.59 9.12
CA LEU A 263 -5.23 15.00 10.43
C LEU A 263 -5.19 16.09 11.52
N PRO A 264 -5.53 15.79 12.77
CA PRO A 264 -5.25 16.68 13.88
C PRO A 264 -3.75 17.00 13.99
N GLU A 265 -3.39 18.07 14.69
CA GLU A 265 -1.98 18.38 14.95
C GLU A 265 -1.35 17.26 15.78
N HIS A 266 -0.17 16.81 15.39
CA HIS A 266 0.51 15.66 15.98
C HIS A 266 2.03 15.77 15.84
N GLU A 267 2.74 15.34 16.86
CA GLU A 267 4.21 15.32 16.90
C GLU A 267 4.79 13.92 16.68
N THR A 268 3.95 12.89 16.81
CA THR A 268 4.39 11.49 16.72
C THR A 268 3.60 10.74 15.67
N VAL A 269 4.34 10.03 14.78
CA VAL A 269 3.77 9.17 13.75
C VAL A 269 4.41 7.79 13.80
N ILE A 270 3.58 6.76 13.84
CA ILE A 270 3.99 5.36 13.69
C ILE A 270 3.49 4.86 12.35
N ILE A 271 4.38 4.32 11.52
CA ILE A 271 4.08 3.86 10.17
C ILE A 271 4.32 2.36 10.12
N ASP A 272 3.23 1.60 10.07
CA ASP A 272 3.27 0.16 9.88
C ASP A 272 3.30 -0.18 8.39
N GLU A 273 3.97 -1.28 8.04
CA GLU A 273 4.29 -1.69 6.67
C GLU A 273 4.99 -0.57 5.87
N ALA A 274 5.97 0.07 6.51
CA ALA A 274 6.68 1.25 5.99
C ALA A 274 7.39 1.03 4.65
N HIS A 275 7.62 -0.23 4.23
CA HIS A 275 8.14 -0.57 2.90
C HIS A 275 7.20 -0.14 1.76
N GLU A 276 5.90 0.05 2.03
CA GLU A 276 4.90 0.55 1.07
C GLU A 276 4.86 2.09 1.00
N LEU A 277 5.42 2.79 2.00
CA LEU A 277 5.23 4.23 2.15
C LEU A 277 5.63 5.02 0.90
N VAL A 278 6.81 4.73 0.34
CA VAL A 278 7.34 5.44 -0.84
C VAL A 278 6.40 5.29 -2.04
N ASP A 279 5.90 4.09 -2.30
CA ASP A 279 5.01 3.84 -3.44
C ASP A 279 3.62 4.44 -3.19
N ARG A 280 3.10 4.37 -1.96
CA ARG A 280 1.81 4.99 -1.58
C ARG A 280 1.86 6.51 -1.67
N VAL A 281 2.95 7.10 -1.20
CA VAL A 281 3.18 8.55 -1.32
C VAL A 281 3.33 8.95 -2.79
N THR A 282 4.15 8.23 -3.56
CA THR A 282 4.30 8.49 -5.00
C THR A 282 2.94 8.47 -5.69
N GLY A 283 2.10 7.45 -5.42
CA GLY A 283 0.75 7.37 -5.99
C GLY A 283 -0.17 8.51 -5.55
N ALA A 284 -0.13 8.89 -4.28
CA ALA A 284 -0.99 9.95 -3.74
C ALA A 284 -0.68 11.33 -4.34
N VAL A 285 0.60 11.59 -4.64
CA VAL A 285 1.03 12.87 -5.22
C VAL A 285 1.22 12.83 -6.75
N SER A 286 0.86 11.72 -7.41
CA SER A 286 0.84 11.63 -8.88
C SER A 286 -0.40 12.32 -9.44
N GLY A 287 -0.28 12.82 -10.67
CA GLY A 287 -1.38 13.46 -11.39
C GLY A 287 -1.59 12.83 -12.77
N SER A 288 -2.81 12.93 -13.28
CA SER A 288 -3.15 12.51 -14.63
C SER A 288 -4.06 13.53 -15.30
N LEU A 289 -3.87 13.76 -16.60
CA LEU A 289 -4.66 14.67 -17.40
C LEU A 289 -5.17 13.96 -18.65
N THR A 290 -6.49 14.01 -18.84
CA THR A 290 -7.16 13.50 -20.05
C THR A 290 -7.98 14.58 -20.72
N VAL A 291 -8.22 14.45 -22.03
CA VAL A 291 -9.15 15.31 -22.77
C VAL A 291 -10.56 15.27 -22.16
N ALA A 292 -10.99 14.08 -21.71
CA ALA A 292 -12.28 13.90 -21.05
C ALA A 292 -12.41 14.72 -19.75
N MET A 293 -11.35 14.83 -18.95
CA MET A 293 -11.34 15.70 -17.75
C MET A 293 -11.56 17.16 -18.11
N VAL A 294 -10.83 17.69 -19.11
CA VAL A 294 -10.95 19.07 -19.54
C VAL A 294 -12.37 19.35 -20.09
N ARG A 295 -12.92 18.45 -20.93
CA ARG A 295 -14.29 18.57 -21.43
C ARG A 295 -15.34 18.49 -20.30
N ARG A 296 -15.12 17.63 -19.30
CA ARG A 296 -16.01 17.52 -18.13
C ARG A 296 -15.97 18.80 -17.29
N ALA A 297 -14.79 19.38 -17.10
CA ALA A 297 -14.64 20.68 -16.45
C ALA A 297 -15.40 21.79 -17.21
N ALA A 298 -15.25 21.86 -18.54
CA ALA A 298 -15.95 22.82 -19.40
C ALA A 298 -17.48 22.68 -19.29
N ARG A 299 -18.01 21.44 -19.37
CA ARG A 299 -19.45 21.17 -19.19
C ARG A 299 -19.94 21.60 -17.81
N GLY A 300 -19.16 21.33 -16.75
CA GLY A 300 -19.46 21.76 -15.38
C GLY A 300 -19.57 23.27 -15.26
N VAL A 301 -18.62 24.03 -15.80
CA VAL A 301 -18.63 25.50 -15.83
C VAL A 301 -19.88 26.01 -16.56
N LYS A 302 -20.16 25.49 -17.75
CA LYS A 302 -21.34 25.88 -18.56
C LYS A 302 -22.69 25.61 -17.83
N LYS A 303 -22.77 24.51 -17.10
CA LYS A 303 -24.04 24.10 -16.44
C LYS A 303 -24.28 24.83 -15.12
N HIS A 304 -23.24 25.10 -14.36
CA HIS A 304 -23.31 25.54 -12.96
C HIS A 304 -22.75 26.95 -12.72
N SER A 305 -22.38 27.67 -13.79
CA SER A 305 -21.93 29.05 -13.68
C SER A 305 -22.38 29.90 -14.86
N LYS A 306 -22.15 31.21 -14.76
CA LYS A 306 -22.35 32.16 -15.87
C LYS A 306 -21.07 32.42 -16.66
N ALA A 307 -19.96 31.78 -16.27
CA ALA A 307 -18.67 31.95 -16.92
C ALA A 307 -18.65 31.27 -18.30
N ASP A 308 -17.82 31.79 -19.19
CA ASP A 308 -17.65 31.22 -20.52
C ASP A 308 -16.79 29.95 -20.45
N SER A 309 -17.30 28.83 -20.96
CA SER A 309 -16.59 27.55 -21.04
C SER A 309 -15.87 27.33 -22.37
N GLY A 310 -16.04 28.23 -23.34
CA GLY A 310 -15.55 28.06 -24.72
C GLY A 310 -14.03 27.91 -24.80
N ALA A 311 -13.29 28.63 -23.96
CA ALA A 311 -11.83 28.52 -23.88
C ALA A 311 -11.39 27.10 -23.44
N LEU A 312 -12.06 26.49 -22.46
CA LEU A 312 -11.79 25.11 -22.01
C LEU A 312 -12.12 24.09 -23.10
N GLU A 313 -13.21 24.26 -23.83
CA GLU A 313 -13.61 23.38 -24.92
C GLU A 313 -12.59 23.43 -26.08
N MET A 314 -12.13 24.62 -26.45
CA MET A 314 -11.09 24.79 -27.47
C MET A 314 -9.76 24.18 -27.02
N ALA A 315 -9.38 24.40 -25.77
CA ALA A 315 -8.15 23.84 -25.21
C ALA A 315 -8.19 22.31 -25.15
N ALA A 316 -9.35 21.71 -24.87
CA ALA A 316 -9.55 20.27 -24.91
C ALA A 316 -9.33 19.71 -26.32
N GLY A 317 -9.84 20.37 -27.38
CA GLY A 317 -9.60 19.98 -28.78
C GLY A 317 -8.13 20.12 -29.18
N THR A 318 -7.46 21.17 -28.73
CA THR A 318 -6.02 21.35 -28.96
C THR A 318 -5.19 20.24 -28.26
N LEU A 319 -5.54 19.89 -27.04
CA LEU A 319 -4.91 18.81 -26.28
C LEU A 319 -5.12 17.45 -26.96
N GLU A 320 -6.34 17.16 -27.43
CA GLU A 320 -6.68 15.95 -28.17
C GLU A 320 -5.76 15.80 -29.40
N THR A 321 -5.67 16.83 -30.23
CA THR A 321 -4.81 16.85 -31.41
C THR A 321 -3.32 16.69 -31.04
N ALA A 322 -2.88 17.25 -29.91
CA ALA A 322 -1.50 17.13 -29.47
C ALA A 322 -1.16 15.71 -28.95
N LEU A 323 -2.15 15.01 -28.41
CA LEU A 323 -1.99 13.64 -27.89
C LEU A 323 -2.17 12.57 -28.99
N GLU A 324 -2.76 12.92 -30.14
CA GLU A 324 -2.87 12.02 -31.27
C GLU A 324 -1.49 11.57 -31.76
N GLY A 325 -1.30 10.27 -31.91
CA GLY A 325 -0.07 9.68 -32.45
C GLY A 325 1.13 9.71 -31.51
N LEU A 326 1.00 10.20 -30.24
CA LEU A 326 2.04 10.02 -29.25
C LEU A 326 2.11 8.54 -28.83
N PRO A 327 3.31 7.93 -28.83
CA PRO A 327 3.46 6.56 -28.38
C PRO A 327 3.22 6.46 -26.85
N GLU A 328 2.78 5.28 -26.40
CA GLU A 328 2.79 4.97 -24.99
C GLU A 328 4.20 4.91 -24.43
N GLY A 329 4.35 5.26 -23.15
CA GLY A 329 5.61 5.19 -22.43
C GLY A 329 6.15 6.54 -22.00
N LEU A 330 7.42 6.56 -21.60
CA LEU A 330 8.10 7.74 -21.06
C LEU A 330 8.20 8.86 -22.11
N LEU A 331 7.98 10.09 -21.63
CA LEU A 331 8.25 11.31 -22.38
C LEU A 331 9.59 11.93 -21.95
N ASN A 332 10.46 12.21 -22.89
CA ASN A 332 11.73 12.90 -22.68
C ASN A 332 11.58 14.45 -22.70
N GLY A 333 10.51 14.94 -22.10
CA GLY A 333 10.12 16.36 -22.11
C GLY A 333 8.89 16.62 -22.97
N LEU A 334 8.45 17.87 -23.00
CA LEU A 334 7.29 18.32 -23.77
C LEU A 334 7.75 18.82 -25.15
N ASP A 335 7.20 18.31 -26.23
CA ASP A 335 7.40 18.87 -27.56
C ASP A 335 6.62 20.20 -27.72
N GLY A 336 6.90 20.97 -28.75
CA GLY A 336 6.29 22.29 -28.94
C GLY A 336 4.76 22.27 -29.10
N ARG A 337 4.18 21.18 -29.63
CA ARG A 337 2.73 21.01 -29.78
C ARG A 337 2.07 20.71 -28.43
N LEU A 338 2.64 19.78 -27.68
CA LEU A 338 2.13 19.40 -26.38
C LEU A 338 2.29 20.55 -25.37
N LEU A 339 3.43 21.27 -25.40
CA LEU A 339 3.66 22.48 -24.60
C LEU A 339 2.59 23.55 -24.87
N THR A 340 2.30 23.84 -26.14
CA THR A 340 1.28 24.84 -26.52
C THR A 340 -0.13 24.39 -26.06
N ALA A 341 -0.46 23.12 -26.23
CA ALA A 341 -1.76 22.59 -25.84
C ALA A 341 -1.95 22.64 -24.31
N LEU A 342 -0.93 22.26 -23.55
CA LEU A 342 -0.95 22.29 -22.07
C LEU A 342 -1.03 23.72 -21.54
N SER A 343 -0.29 24.66 -22.15
CA SER A 343 -0.39 26.09 -21.79
C SER A 343 -1.79 26.63 -22.04
N ALA A 344 -2.42 26.27 -23.16
CA ALA A 344 -3.81 26.65 -23.43
C ALA A 344 -4.80 26.06 -22.41
N VAL A 345 -4.64 24.79 -22.00
CA VAL A 345 -5.45 24.14 -20.96
C VAL A 345 -5.25 24.86 -19.62
N ASN A 346 -4.02 25.11 -19.21
CA ASN A 346 -3.70 25.77 -17.95
C ASN A 346 -4.28 27.19 -17.88
N ASP A 347 -4.09 27.97 -18.92
CA ASP A 347 -4.60 29.35 -19.00
C ASP A 347 -6.12 29.39 -19.00
N ALA A 348 -6.80 28.50 -19.76
CA ALA A 348 -8.24 28.39 -19.78
C ALA A 348 -8.82 27.96 -18.42
N ALA A 349 -8.16 27.00 -17.75
CA ALA A 349 -8.56 26.55 -16.42
C ALA A 349 -8.38 27.68 -15.38
N ARG A 350 -7.27 28.40 -15.40
CA ARG A 350 -7.01 29.55 -14.53
C ARG A 350 -8.05 30.65 -14.72
N ALA A 351 -8.40 31.00 -15.96
CA ALA A 351 -9.44 31.97 -16.27
C ALA A 351 -10.80 31.51 -15.71
N ALA A 352 -11.21 30.27 -15.99
CA ALA A 352 -12.46 29.70 -15.49
C ALA A 352 -12.55 29.69 -13.95
N LEU A 353 -11.45 29.41 -13.23
CA LEU A 353 -11.36 29.50 -11.76
C LEU A 353 -11.59 30.93 -11.27
N SER A 354 -11.06 31.93 -11.98
CA SER A 354 -11.26 33.35 -11.67
C SER A 354 -12.73 33.75 -11.86
N ASP A 355 -13.33 33.35 -12.98
CA ASP A 355 -14.67 33.77 -13.38
C ASP A 355 -15.79 33.02 -12.63
N THR A 356 -15.48 31.87 -12.03
CA THR A 356 -16.42 31.06 -11.25
C THR A 356 -16.30 31.27 -9.74
N LYS A 357 -15.71 32.40 -9.29
CA LYS A 357 -15.66 32.70 -7.85
C LYS A 357 -17.09 32.79 -7.27
N PRO A 358 -17.34 32.21 -6.10
CA PRO A 358 -18.64 32.30 -5.45
C PRO A 358 -18.97 33.76 -5.08
N ASP A 359 -20.13 34.26 -5.48
CA ASP A 359 -20.58 35.64 -5.21
C ASP A 359 -21.32 35.79 -3.88
N GLY A 360 -21.47 34.71 -3.07
CA GLY A 360 -22.30 34.73 -1.86
C GLY A 360 -21.93 33.69 -0.81
N GLN A 361 -22.71 33.71 0.30
CA GLN A 361 -22.56 32.75 1.40
C GLN A 361 -23.31 31.42 1.17
N GLU A 362 -24.18 31.35 0.18
CA GLU A 362 -24.97 30.16 -0.12
C GLU A 362 -24.08 29.07 -0.73
N ALA A 363 -24.31 27.85 -0.25
CA ALA A 363 -23.59 26.66 -0.70
C ALA A 363 -24.19 26.16 -2.02
N ASP A 364 -23.49 26.31 -3.13
CA ASP A 364 -23.86 25.73 -4.42
C ASP A 364 -22.94 24.53 -4.71
N ALA A 365 -23.50 23.33 -4.55
CA ALA A 365 -22.80 22.08 -4.78
C ALA A 365 -22.41 21.89 -6.25
N GLY A 366 -23.24 22.33 -7.19
CA GLY A 366 -22.95 22.28 -8.61
C GLY A 366 -21.77 23.17 -8.98
N LEU A 367 -21.75 24.40 -8.50
CA LEU A 367 -20.62 25.31 -8.68
C LEU A 367 -19.35 24.79 -8.01
N GLN A 368 -19.46 24.24 -6.79
CA GLN A 368 -18.31 23.65 -6.09
C GLN A 368 -17.72 22.47 -6.87
N MET A 369 -18.55 21.56 -7.39
CA MET A 369 -18.10 20.46 -8.25
C MET A 369 -17.44 20.95 -9.54
N ALA A 370 -18.02 21.94 -10.20
CA ALA A 370 -17.45 22.52 -11.40
C ALA A 370 -16.07 23.13 -11.13
N ARG A 371 -15.95 23.91 -10.05
CA ARG A 371 -14.69 24.51 -9.63
C ARG A 371 -13.62 23.48 -9.25
N SER A 372 -14.01 22.44 -8.51
CA SER A 372 -13.11 21.33 -8.14
C SER A 372 -12.50 20.68 -9.38
N ARG A 373 -13.31 20.38 -10.40
CA ARG A 373 -12.83 19.79 -11.67
C ARG A 373 -11.90 20.72 -12.45
N VAL A 374 -12.21 22.02 -12.46
CA VAL A 374 -11.33 23.01 -13.10
C VAL A 374 -10.02 23.17 -12.32
N SER A 375 -10.06 23.15 -10.96
CA SER A 375 -8.86 23.20 -10.12
C SER A 375 -7.94 22.01 -10.39
N GLU A 376 -8.50 20.80 -10.45
CA GLU A 376 -7.75 19.59 -10.78
C GLU A 376 -7.06 19.70 -12.14
N VAL A 377 -7.77 20.15 -13.18
CA VAL A 377 -7.20 20.39 -14.52
C VAL A 377 -6.09 21.41 -14.46
N HIS A 378 -6.28 22.52 -13.73
CA HIS A 378 -5.28 23.58 -13.58
C HIS A 378 -4.04 23.08 -12.84
N GLU A 379 -4.20 22.45 -11.70
CA GLU A 379 -3.11 21.93 -10.85
C GLU A 379 -2.25 20.91 -11.60
N VAL A 380 -2.90 19.92 -12.25
CA VAL A 380 -2.17 18.89 -12.99
C VAL A 380 -1.49 19.46 -14.23
N SER A 381 -2.16 20.33 -15.01
CA SER A 381 -1.55 20.95 -16.19
C SER A 381 -0.39 21.85 -15.81
N ASN A 382 -0.51 22.64 -14.74
CA ASN A 382 0.57 23.49 -14.22
C ASN A 382 1.78 22.66 -13.80
N ARG A 383 1.55 21.58 -13.04
CA ARG A 383 2.61 20.68 -12.61
C ARG A 383 3.33 20.01 -13.77
N ILE A 384 2.60 19.61 -14.83
CA ILE A 384 3.21 19.04 -16.04
C ILE A 384 4.06 20.09 -16.77
N LEU A 385 3.60 21.34 -16.83
CA LEU A 385 4.35 22.44 -17.46
C LEU A 385 5.64 22.80 -16.70
N GLU A 386 5.64 22.69 -15.38
CA GLU A 386 6.78 22.95 -14.49
C GLU A 386 7.70 21.72 -14.31
N ALA A 387 7.33 20.57 -14.85
CA ALA A 387 8.04 19.31 -14.66
C ALA A 387 9.49 19.37 -15.14
N SER A 388 10.39 18.83 -14.35
CA SER A 388 11.79 18.67 -14.72
C SER A 388 12.18 17.19 -14.75
N ALA A 389 12.99 16.78 -15.75
CA ALA A 389 13.45 15.40 -15.91
C ALA A 389 14.34 14.90 -14.75
N GLU A 390 14.79 15.77 -13.86
CA GLU A 390 15.55 15.42 -12.66
C GLU A 390 14.65 15.12 -11.45
N GLN A 391 13.43 15.65 -11.45
CA GLN A 391 12.50 15.57 -10.31
C GLN A 391 11.23 14.78 -10.65
N ASP A 392 10.78 14.81 -11.91
CA ASP A 392 9.51 14.26 -12.33
C ASP A 392 9.65 13.23 -13.46
N VAL A 393 8.67 12.35 -13.51
CA VAL A 393 8.47 11.36 -14.56
C VAL A 393 7.19 11.69 -15.30
N LEU A 394 7.32 11.95 -16.61
CA LEU A 394 6.20 12.17 -17.52
C LEU A 394 6.02 10.96 -18.43
N TRP A 395 4.78 10.52 -18.62
CA TRP A 395 4.50 9.43 -19.56
C TRP A 395 3.08 9.50 -20.13
N VAL A 396 2.90 8.87 -21.28
CA VAL A 396 1.59 8.64 -21.91
C VAL A 396 1.17 7.21 -21.64
N SER A 397 -0.08 7.02 -21.23
CA SER A 397 -0.71 5.72 -21.12
C SER A 397 -2.05 5.70 -21.85
N ARG A 398 -2.47 4.51 -22.31
CA ARG A 398 -3.79 4.25 -22.87
C ARG A 398 -4.41 3.07 -22.15
N GLN A 399 -5.72 3.08 -21.97
CA GLN A 399 -6.41 1.98 -21.32
C GLN A 399 -7.13 1.14 -22.38
N GLY A 400 -6.81 -0.15 -22.42
CA GLY A 400 -7.60 -1.11 -23.16
C GLY A 400 -9.00 -1.28 -22.57
N GLY A 401 -9.93 -1.72 -23.38
CA GLY A 401 -11.33 -1.91 -23.02
C GLY A 401 -11.76 -3.38 -22.99
N TRP A 402 -12.98 -3.63 -22.53
CA TRP A 402 -13.64 -4.92 -22.64
C TRP A 402 -14.61 -4.88 -23.80
N GLU A 403 -14.35 -5.68 -24.82
CA GLU A 403 -15.25 -5.85 -25.97
C GLU A 403 -15.77 -7.29 -25.99
N ASN A 404 -17.08 -7.47 -26.01
CA ASN A 404 -17.75 -8.78 -26.08
C ASN A 404 -17.25 -9.79 -25.02
N GLY A 405 -16.96 -9.31 -23.79
CA GLY A 405 -16.46 -10.15 -22.70
C GLY A 405 -14.97 -10.53 -22.82
N ARG A 406 -14.23 -9.97 -23.78
CA ARG A 406 -12.78 -10.11 -23.93
C ARG A 406 -12.09 -8.78 -23.66
N TYR A 407 -10.99 -8.83 -22.93
CA TYR A 407 -10.12 -7.66 -22.79
C TYR A 407 -9.35 -7.43 -24.09
N VAL A 408 -9.52 -6.25 -24.67
CA VAL A 408 -8.76 -5.77 -25.82
C VAL A 408 -7.68 -4.83 -25.30
N ALA A 409 -6.43 -5.11 -25.64
CA ALA A 409 -5.33 -4.22 -25.28
C ALA A 409 -5.55 -2.84 -25.92
N ALA A 410 -5.06 -1.80 -25.27
CA ALA A 410 -5.13 -0.45 -25.80
C ALA A 410 -4.49 -0.36 -27.19
N SER A 411 -5.08 0.43 -28.05
CA SER A 411 -4.57 0.78 -29.37
C SER A 411 -4.14 2.24 -29.41
N ASP A 412 -3.37 2.61 -30.45
CA ASP A 412 -2.93 4.01 -30.62
C ASP A 412 -4.09 4.99 -30.87
N THR A 413 -5.29 4.49 -31.13
CA THR A 413 -6.52 5.27 -31.32
C THR A 413 -7.32 5.45 -30.04
N ASP A 414 -7.00 4.70 -28.98
CA ASP A 414 -7.68 4.86 -27.69
C ASP A 414 -7.27 6.17 -26.99
N PRO A 415 -8.16 6.74 -26.18
CA PRO A 415 -7.88 8.01 -25.49
C PRO A 415 -6.60 7.95 -24.66
N ALA A 416 -5.69 8.87 -24.94
CA ALA A 416 -4.43 8.99 -24.22
C ALA A 416 -4.64 9.70 -22.88
N THR A 417 -3.91 9.25 -21.87
CA THR A 417 -3.75 9.90 -20.57
C THR A 417 -2.31 10.38 -20.42
N LEU A 418 -2.14 11.66 -20.16
CA LEU A 418 -0.85 12.22 -19.80
C LEU A 418 -0.68 12.17 -18.29
N ASN A 419 0.40 11.56 -17.82
CA ASN A 419 0.63 11.31 -16.41
C ASN A 419 1.92 11.99 -15.93
N ILE A 420 1.92 12.38 -14.65
CA ILE A 420 3.08 12.91 -13.96
C ILE A 420 3.22 12.29 -12.57
N ALA A 421 4.43 11.90 -12.20
CA ALA A 421 4.77 11.45 -10.86
C ALA A 421 6.14 11.99 -10.45
N PRO A 422 6.43 12.16 -9.15
CA PRO A 422 7.78 12.46 -8.71
C PRO A 422 8.70 11.25 -8.95
N LEU A 423 9.90 11.52 -9.41
CA LEU A 423 10.96 10.51 -9.56
C LEU A 423 11.36 9.93 -8.19
N SER A 424 11.40 10.79 -7.17
CA SER A 424 11.66 10.44 -5.78
C SER A 424 10.80 11.30 -4.86
N VAL A 425 10.27 10.71 -3.81
CA VAL A 425 9.51 11.41 -2.75
C VAL A 425 10.35 11.67 -1.49
N GLY A 426 11.65 11.35 -1.53
CA GLY A 426 12.50 11.43 -0.34
C GLY A 426 12.61 12.83 0.25
N LEU A 427 12.73 13.88 -0.58
CA LEU A 427 12.78 15.27 -0.10
C LEU A 427 11.43 15.71 0.47
N GLN A 428 10.33 15.38 -0.20
CA GLN A 428 8.98 15.68 0.30
C GLN A 428 8.72 15.01 1.64
N LEU A 429 9.12 13.73 1.79
CA LEU A 429 9.03 13.01 3.07
C LEU A 429 9.88 13.67 4.15
N ARG A 430 11.12 14.09 3.82
CA ARG A 430 12.00 14.77 4.76
C ARG A 430 11.35 16.05 5.29
N ASP A 431 10.89 16.91 4.41
CA ASP A 431 10.40 18.24 4.77
C ASP A 431 8.99 18.22 5.35
N GLY A 432 8.10 17.36 4.80
CA GLY A 432 6.69 17.32 5.19
C GLY A 432 6.38 16.35 6.36
N LEU A 433 7.20 15.31 6.54
CA LEU A 433 6.93 14.28 7.55
C LEU A 433 7.98 14.22 8.64
N PHE A 434 9.28 14.25 8.30
CA PHE A 434 10.35 14.04 9.27
C PHE A 434 10.86 15.31 9.96
N ALA A 435 10.67 16.51 9.37
CA ALA A 435 11.25 17.74 9.89
C ALA A 435 10.80 18.08 11.32
N ASP A 436 9.49 17.97 11.57
CA ASP A 436 8.85 18.46 12.80
C ASP A 436 8.20 17.34 13.64
N ARG A 437 8.46 16.07 13.33
CA ARG A 437 7.81 14.92 13.99
C ARG A 437 8.80 13.83 14.34
N THR A 438 8.47 13.08 15.38
CA THR A 438 9.10 11.79 15.67
C THR A 438 8.40 10.70 14.87
N VAL A 439 9.14 9.98 14.03
CA VAL A 439 8.57 8.97 13.14
C VAL A 439 9.17 7.60 13.42
N ILE A 440 8.31 6.63 13.72
CA ILE A 440 8.64 5.22 13.90
C ILE A 440 8.18 4.47 12.64
N LEU A 441 9.12 3.84 11.93
CA LEU A 441 8.83 3.07 10.72
C LEU A 441 9.04 1.58 11.02
N THR A 442 8.00 0.78 10.82
CA THR A 442 8.09 -0.66 11.07
C THR A 442 7.62 -1.46 9.86
N SER A 443 8.31 -2.57 9.60
CA SER A 443 7.94 -3.54 8.57
C SER A 443 8.64 -4.87 8.80
N ALA A 444 8.14 -5.93 8.16
CA ALA A 444 8.85 -7.20 8.09
C ALA A 444 10.02 -7.18 7.09
N THR A 445 10.07 -6.20 6.19
CA THR A 445 10.98 -6.15 5.03
C THR A 445 11.51 -4.74 4.76
N LEU A 446 12.28 -4.18 5.69
CA LEU A 446 12.95 -2.87 5.51
C LEU A 446 14.41 -3.02 5.05
N THR A 447 15.04 -4.15 5.36
CA THR A 447 16.42 -4.41 4.93
C THR A 447 16.46 -5.36 3.74
N VAL A 448 17.43 -5.18 2.89
CA VAL A 448 17.84 -6.19 1.92
C VAL A 448 19.37 -6.31 2.02
N GLY A 449 19.86 -7.45 2.51
CA GLY A 449 21.27 -7.70 2.72
C GLY A 449 21.85 -6.94 3.93
N ASP A 450 21.18 -6.98 5.05
CA ASP A 450 21.61 -6.53 6.38
C ASP A 450 21.80 -5.01 6.54
N SER A 451 21.31 -4.18 5.60
CA SER A 451 21.41 -2.73 5.69
C SER A 451 20.05 -2.03 5.51
N PHE A 452 19.81 -1.05 6.37
CA PHE A 452 18.67 -0.11 6.26
C PHE A 452 18.94 1.05 5.30
N ASP A 453 20.15 1.17 4.75
CA ASP A 453 20.58 2.34 3.97
C ASP A 453 19.72 2.58 2.73
N VAL A 454 19.29 1.51 2.04
CA VAL A 454 18.44 1.63 0.85
C VAL A 454 17.07 2.19 1.22
N ALA A 455 16.44 1.68 2.27
CA ALA A 455 15.16 2.17 2.77
C ALA A 455 15.30 3.61 3.29
N ALA A 456 16.32 3.90 4.09
CA ALA A 456 16.59 5.23 4.60
C ALA A 456 16.84 6.25 3.49
N GLY A 457 17.55 5.86 2.42
CA GLY A 457 17.77 6.72 1.24
C GLY A 457 16.48 7.02 0.49
N ALA A 458 15.65 6.01 0.25
CA ALA A 458 14.35 6.17 -0.41
C ALA A 458 13.37 7.06 0.40
N LEU A 459 13.48 7.01 1.72
CA LEU A 459 12.68 7.81 2.66
C LEU A 459 13.23 9.24 2.87
N GLY A 460 14.38 9.59 2.28
CA GLY A 460 14.98 10.91 2.47
C GLY A 460 15.74 11.09 3.79
N LEU A 461 16.03 10.00 4.51
CA LEU A 461 16.76 10.00 5.79
C LEU A 461 18.30 9.97 5.60
N GLN A 462 18.78 10.15 4.37
CA GLN A 462 20.21 10.22 4.04
C GLN A 462 20.55 11.49 3.27
N GLY A 463 21.84 11.84 3.28
CA GLY A 463 22.37 13.04 2.61
C GLY A 463 22.49 14.24 3.53
N GLU A 464 22.89 15.39 2.94
CA GLU A 464 23.07 16.65 3.67
C GLU A 464 21.72 17.16 4.21
N GLY A 465 21.69 17.56 5.48
CA GLY A 465 20.48 18.04 6.16
C GLY A 465 19.47 16.93 6.53
N ALA A 466 19.80 15.65 6.33
CA ALA A 466 18.91 14.57 6.74
C ALA A 466 18.75 14.50 8.27
N PRO A 467 17.54 14.21 8.77
CA PRO A 467 17.29 14.07 10.19
C PRO A 467 18.02 12.85 10.78
N ARG A 468 18.23 12.86 12.10
CA ARG A 468 18.89 11.74 12.80
C ARG A 468 17.92 10.59 12.98
N TRP A 469 18.37 9.39 12.66
CA TRP A 469 17.59 8.17 12.81
C TRP A 469 18.42 7.03 13.42
N THR A 470 17.76 6.05 13.97
CA THR A 470 18.33 4.79 14.44
C THR A 470 17.60 3.62 13.79
N SER A 471 18.19 2.43 13.82
CA SER A 471 17.56 1.24 13.26
C SER A 471 17.82 0.02 14.11
N ILE A 472 16.89 -0.94 14.04
CA ILE A 472 17.04 -2.25 14.69
C ILE A 472 16.31 -3.33 13.89
N ASP A 473 16.96 -4.49 13.76
CA ASP A 473 16.31 -5.73 13.33
C ASP A 473 16.07 -6.61 14.56
N VAL A 474 14.82 -6.83 14.92
CA VAL A 474 14.43 -7.65 16.06
C VAL A 474 14.22 -9.12 15.70
N GLY A 475 14.46 -9.48 14.43
CA GLY A 475 14.36 -10.83 13.91
C GLY A 475 12.94 -11.39 13.86
N SER A 476 12.85 -12.70 13.89
CA SER A 476 11.60 -13.46 13.92
C SER A 476 11.65 -14.54 14.99
N PRO A 477 10.50 -14.88 15.62
CA PRO A 477 10.44 -15.95 16.61
C PRO A 477 10.51 -17.35 16.01
N PHE A 478 10.47 -17.47 14.66
CA PHE A 478 10.37 -18.74 13.97
C PHE A 478 11.74 -19.34 13.62
N ASP A 479 11.89 -20.66 13.75
CA ASP A 479 13.04 -21.41 13.24
C ASP A 479 12.78 -21.83 11.79
N TYR A 480 12.90 -20.87 10.88
CA TYR A 480 12.63 -21.09 9.45
C TYR A 480 13.38 -22.27 8.85
N ARG A 481 14.60 -22.60 9.35
CA ARG A 481 15.39 -23.72 8.83
C ARG A 481 14.76 -25.06 9.11
N LYS A 482 14.00 -25.18 10.22
CA LYS A 482 13.27 -26.40 10.59
C LYS A 482 11.83 -26.40 10.08
N GLN A 483 11.26 -25.23 9.82
CA GLN A 483 9.86 -25.08 9.51
C GLN A 483 9.59 -25.00 8.00
N GLY A 484 10.53 -24.54 7.19
CA GLY A 484 10.27 -24.26 5.79
C GLY A 484 11.34 -24.73 4.82
N ILE A 485 10.90 -25.00 3.60
CA ILE A 485 11.73 -25.32 2.44
C ILE A 485 11.50 -24.24 1.38
N ILE A 486 12.57 -23.70 0.80
CA ILE A 486 12.50 -22.92 -0.44
C ILE A 486 12.89 -23.82 -1.60
N TYR A 487 11.92 -24.13 -2.44
CA TYR A 487 12.14 -24.87 -3.68
C TYR A 487 12.27 -23.91 -4.86
N VAL A 488 13.35 -24.04 -5.62
CA VAL A 488 13.56 -23.30 -6.88
C VAL A 488 13.53 -24.29 -8.04
N ALA A 489 12.55 -24.13 -8.94
CA ALA A 489 12.41 -24.98 -10.11
C ALA A 489 13.44 -24.61 -11.19
N GLY A 490 14.72 -24.90 -10.92
CA GLY A 490 15.86 -24.55 -11.77
C GLY A 490 15.92 -25.29 -13.09
N ASP A 491 15.16 -26.38 -13.23
CA ASP A 491 15.02 -27.21 -14.43
C ASP A 491 13.99 -26.69 -15.44
N LEU A 492 13.10 -25.76 -15.01
CA LEU A 492 12.12 -25.16 -15.89
C LEU A 492 12.74 -24.13 -16.86
N LYS A 493 12.11 -23.94 -18.00
CA LYS A 493 12.44 -22.82 -18.88
C LYS A 493 12.16 -21.49 -18.14
N PRO A 494 13.00 -20.44 -18.36
CA PRO A 494 12.72 -19.13 -17.81
C PRO A 494 11.32 -18.65 -18.24
N PRO A 495 10.56 -17.99 -17.34
CA PRO A 495 9.25 -17.44 -17.69
C PRO A 495 9.33 -16.47 -18.88
N GLY A 496 8.41 -16.62 -19.82
CA GLY A 496 8.20 -15.73 -20.94
C GLY A 496 6.91 -14.90 -20.80
N PHE A 497 6.23 -14.65 -21.91
CA PHE A 497 4.87 -14.09 -21.87
C PHE A 497 3.89 -15.15 -21.32
N GLY A 498 3.21 -14.85 -20.22
CA GLY A 498 2.26 -15.78 -19.59
C GLY A 498 2.93 -16.92 -18.83
N VAL A 499 2.12 -17.90 -18.41
CA VAL A 499 2.56 -19.13 -17.74
C VAL A 499 2.68 -20.22 -18.78
N HIS A 500 3.84 -20.89 -18.86
CA HIS A 500 4.04 -21.97 -19.82
C HIS A 500 3.64 -23.34 -19.22
N GLU A 501 3.38 -24.33 -20.08
CA GLU A 501 2.85 -25.64 -19.70
C GLU A 501 3.68 -26.34 -18.62
N GLY A 502 5.00 -26.31 -18.70
CA GLY A 502 5.86 -26.91 -17.67
C GLY A 502 5.76 -26.25 -16.28
N GLN A 503 5.39 -24.94 -16.21
CA GLN A 503 5.06 -24.31 -14.92
C GLN A 503 3.69 -24.78 -14.41
N LEU A 504 2.69 -24.90 -15.29
CA LEU A 504 1.35 -25.38 -14.93
C LEU A 504 1.41 -26.84 -14.44
N GLU A 505 2.15 -27.70 -15.14
CA GLU A 505 2.36 -29.08 -14.71
C GLU A 505 3.07 -29.17 -13.34
N ARG A 506 4.14 -28.35 -13.14
CA ARG A 506 4.83 -28.30 -11.85
C ARG A 506 3.93 -27.76 -10.73
N LEU A 507 3.09 -26.76 -11.01
CA LEU A 507 2.09 -26.27 -10.08
C LEU A 507 1.14 -27.39 -9.65
N ARG A 508 0.59 -28.14 -10.63
CA ARG A 508 -0.31 -29.27 -10.37
C ARG A 508 0.38 -30.33 -9.52
N GLU A 509 1.57 -30.80 -9.90
CA GLU A 509 2.33 -31.79 -9.13
C GLU A 509 2.53 -31.37 -7.65
N LEU A 510 2.81 -30.09 -7.40
CA LEU A 510 3.04 -29.57 -6.05
C LEU A 510 1.74 -29.44 -5.25
N CYS A 511 0.66 -28.95 -5.88
CA CYS A 511 -0.65 -28.81 -5.23
C CYS A 511 -1.26 -30.19 -4.91
N GLU A 512 -1.14 -31.17 -5.82
CA GLU A 512 -1.59 -32.55 -5.57
C GLU A 512 -0.76 -33.22 -4.46
N ALA A 513 0.57 -33.04 -4.44
CA ALA A 513 1.43 -33.60 -3.39
C ALA A 513 1.17 -32.97 -2.02
N SER A 514 0.62 -31.78 -1.98
CA SER A 514 0.22 -31.09 -0.75
C SER A 514 -1.27 -31.32 -0.41
N GLU A 515 -2.02 -32.05 -1.24
CA GLU A 515 -3.48 -32.24 -1.11
C GLU A 515 -4.22 -30.91 -0.91
N GLY A 516 -3.90 -29.90 -1.70
CA GLY A 516 -4.35 -28.52 -1.52
C GLY A 516 -3.52 -27.75 -0.51
N GLY A 517 -4.16 -26.90 0.31
CA GLY A 517 -3.47 -26.00 1.23
C GLY A 517 -2.45 -25.10 0.53
N ALA A 518 -2.76 -24.67 -0.71
CA ALA A 518 -1.82 -23.99 -1.58
C ALA A 518 -2.24 -22.57 -1.88
N LEU A 519 -1.35 -21.62 -1.61
CA LEU A 519 -1.49 -20.21 -1.99
C LEU A 519 -0.66 -19.93 -3.25
N GLY A 520 -1.33 -19.71 -4.39
CA GLY A 520 -0.71 -19.37 -5.66
C GLY A 520 -0.60 -17.86 -5.88
N LEU A 521 0.60 -17.33 -5.90
CA LEU A 521 0.94 -15.93 -6.06
C LEU A 521 1.43 -15.66 -7.48
N PHE A 522 0.58 -15.09 -8.30
CA PHE A 522 0.85 -14.87 -9.73
C PHE A 522 1.20 -13.40 -10.03
N SER A 523 2.04 -13.23 -11.03
CA SER A 523 2.50 -11.92 -11.50
C SER A 523 1.44 -11.12 -12.27
N SER A 524 0.35 -11.77 -12.71
CA SER A 524 -0.76 -11.12 -13.41
C SER A 524 -2.07 -11.88 -13.24
N LYS A 525 -3.19 -11.15 -13.36
CA LYS A 525 -4.54 -11.73 -13.30
C LYS A 525 -4.72 -12.85 -14.33
N ARG A 526 -4.28 -12.61 -15.57
CA ARG A 526 -4.33 -13.60 -16.65
C ARG A 526 -3.52 -14.87 -16.33
N ALA A 527 -2.38 -14.74 -15.62
CA ALA A 527 -1.59 -15.89 -15.19
C ALA A 527 -2.33 -16.71 -14.14
N ALA A 528 -2.97 -16.05 -13.16
CA ALA A 528 -3.79 -16.71 -12.14
C ALA A 528 -5.01 -17.40 -12.76
N GLU A 529 -5.74 -16.72 -13.66
CA GLU A 529 -6.87 -17.28 -14.41
C GLU A 529 -6.48 -18.53 -15.19
N ARG A 530 -5.37 -18.46 -15.96
CA ARG A 530 -4.87 -19.59 -16.73
C ARG A 530 -4.45 -20.78 -15.86
N ALA A 531 -3.83 -20.51 -14.70
CA ALA A 531 -3.47 -21.54 -13.74
C ALA A 531 -4.71 -22.19 -13.12
N ALA A 532 -5.73 -21.41 -12.75
CA ALA A 532 -6.98 -21.92 -12.20
C ALA A 532 -7.74 -22.79 -13.22
N GLU A 533 -7.85 -22.34 -14.48
CA GLU A 533 -8.43 -23.14 -15.58
C GLU A 533 -7.73 -24.48 -15.73
N TYR A 534 -6.39 -24.45 -15.82
CA TYR A 534 -5.59 -25.67 -15.96
C TYR A 534 -5.78 -26.63 -14.80
N MET A 535 -5.77 -26.14 -13.55
CA MET A 535 -5.95 -26.95 -12.38
C MET A 535 -7.35 -27.57 -12.30
N ARG A 536 -8.39 -26.83 -12.64
CA ARG A 536 -9.78 -27.33 -12.71
C ARG A 536 -10.00 -28.41 -13.78
N GLU A 537 -9.20 -28.36 -14.87
CA GLU A 537 -9.24 -29.36 -15.94
C GLU A 537 -8.43 -30.63 -15.62
N HIS A 538 -7.40 -30.54 -14.76
CA HIS A 538 -6.40 -31.60 -14.60
C HIS A 538 -6.22 -32.08 -13.15
N SER A 539 -7.00 -31.59 -12.20
CA SER A 539 -7.00 -32.05 -10.79
C SER A 539 -8.39 -31.96 -10.18
N ASP A 540 -8.62 -32.73 -9.12
CA ASP A 540 -9.88 -32.73 -8.35
C ASP A 540 -9.88 -31.75 -7.17
N LEU A 541 -8.83 -30.90 -7.02
CA LEU A 541 -8.69 -29.94 -5.94
C LEU A 541 -9.66 -28.77 -6.09
N ASN A 542 -10.16 -28.26 -4.96
CA ASN A 542 -10.98 -27.05 -4.92
C ASN A 542 -10.13 -25.81 -5.23
N ILE A 543 -10.41 -25.12 -6.34
CA ILE A 543 -9.64 -23.95 -6.81
C ILE A 543 -10.43 -22.67 -6.65
N LEU A 544 -10.01 -21.85 -5.71
CA LEU A 544 -10.52 -20.52 -5.44
C LEU A 544 -9.71 -19.48 -6.25
N LEU A 545 -10.39 -18.63 -7.00
CA LEU A 545 -9.72 -17.63 -7.84
C LEU A 545 -10.11 -16.21 -7.42
N GLN A 546 -9.12 -15.36 -7.24
CA GLN A 546 -9.31 -13.95 -6.98
C GLN A 546 -10.14 -13.27 -8.09
N GLY A 547 -11.25 -12.64 -7.70
CA GLY A 547 -12.20 -11.97 -8.60
C GLY A 547 -13.51 -12.74 -8.80
N GLU A 548 -13.61 -13.99 -8.36
CA GLU A 548 -14.86 -14.75 -8.35
C GLU A 548 -15.74 -14.38 -7.15
N SER A 549 -15.12 -13.93 -6.07
CA SER A 549 -15.80 -13.42 -4.88
C SER A 549 -15.01 -12.28 -4.22
N SER A 550 -15.50 -11.72 -3.13
CA SER A 550 -14.72 -10.74 -2.37
C SER A 550 -13.47 -11.41 -1.79
N LEU A 551 -12.36 -10.64 -1.70
CA LEU A 551 -11.10 -11.17 -1.17
C LEU A 551 -11.28 -11.76 0.23
N LYS A 552 -12.10 -11.13 1.07
CA LYS A 552 -12.39 -11.59 2.42
C LYS A 552 -13.08 -12.94 2.42
N ALA A 553 -14.13 -13.14 1.60
CA ALA A 553 -14.84 -14.40 1.51
C ALA A 553 -13.93 -15.55 1.00
N LEU A 554 -13.08 -15.26 -0.01
CA LEU A 554 -12.12 -16.23 -0.53
C LEU A 554 -11.07 -16.64 0.52
N VAL A 555 -10.61 -15.70 1.34
CA VAL A 555 -9.65 -15.99 2.42
C VAL A 555 -10.32 -16.77 3.56
N GLU A 556 -11.55 -16.45 3.91
CA GLU A 556 -12.35 -17.21 4.88
C GLU A 556 -12.57 -18.64 4.40
N GLU A 557 -13.01 -18.83 3.16
CA GLU A 557 -13.19 -20.17 2.55
C GLU A 557 -11.88 -20.96 2.51
N PHE A 558 -10.77 -20.33 2.07
CA PHE A 558 -9.44 -20.95 2.05
C PHE A 558 -8.95 -21.33 3.45
N SER A 559 -9.31 -20.58 4.50
CA SER A 559 -8.92 -20.89 5.87
C SER A 559 -9.74 -22.01 6.50
N GLU A 560 -10.99 -22.22 6.05
CA GLU A 560 -11.90 -23.25 6.53
C GLU A 560 -11.71 -24.58 5.79
N ASP A 561 -11.29 -24.54 4.52
CA ASP A 561 -11.04 -25.72 3.67
C ASP A 561 -9.53 -25.92 3.45
N ALA A 562 -8.93 -26.80 4.26
CA ALA A 562 -7.50 -27.10 4.19
C ALA A 562 -7.06 -27.75 2.86
N ASP A 563 -7.99 -28.27 2.06
CA ASP A 563 -7.71 -28.96 0.79
C ASP A 563 -7.94 -28.03 -0.42
N SER A 564 -8.33 -26.79 -0.20
CA SER A 564 -8.47 -25.79 -1.24
C SER A 564 -7.14 -25.18 -1.67
N CYS A 565 -7.13 -24.59 -2.88
CA CYS A 565 -6.03 -23.79 -3.43
C CYS A 565 -6.55 -22.39 -3.74
N LEU A 566 -5.92 -21.34 -3.21
CA LEU A 566 -6.27 -19.95 -3.49
C LEU A 566 -5.27 -19.30 -4.45
N PHE A 567 -5.74 -18.90 -5.64
CA PHE A 567 -4.92 -18.28 -6.66
C PHE A 567 -5.26 -16.80 -6.87
N GLY A 568 -4.23 -15.96 -6.97
CA GLY A 568 -4.42 -14.54 -7.25
C GLY A 568 -3.13 -13.75 -7.43
N THR A 569 -3.27 -12.44 -7.43
CA THR A 569 -2.19 -11.50 -7.72
C THR A 569 -1.71 -10.76 -6.47
N MET A 570 -1.11 -9.59 -6.66
CA MET A 570 -0.44 -8.78 -5.64
C MET A 570 -1.26 -8.50 -4.38
N SER A 571 -2.58 -8.40 -4.46
CA SER A 571 -3.43 -8.20 -3.27
C SER A 571 -3.40 -9.40 -2.33
N LEU A 572 -3.18 -10.61 -2.84
CA LEU A 572 -2.95 -11.80 -1.99
C LEU A 572 -1.58 -11.76 -1.31
N TRP A 573 -0.55 -11.17 -1.94
CA TRP A 573 0.76 -11.03 -1.32
C TRP A 573 0.72 -10.16 -0.06
N GLN A 574 -0.19 -9.20 0.01
CA GLN A 574 -0.28 -8.20 1.07
C GLN A 574 -1.37 -8.46 2.12
N GLY A 575 -2.47 -9.15 1.75
CA GLY A 575 -3.70 -9.17 2.54
C GLY A 575 -4.09 -10.50 3.18
N VAL A 576 -3.43 -11.62 2.84
CA VAL A 576 -3.80 -12.96 3.33
C VAL A 576 -3.06 -13.27 4.62
N ASP A 577 -3.80 -13.53 5.69
CA ASP A 577 -3.28 -14.01 6.98
C ASP A 577 -4.03 -15.28 7.37
N VAL A 578 -3.51 -16.41 6.92
CA VAL A 578 -4.08 -17.74 7.18
C VAL A 578 -3.04 -18.56 7.94
N PRO A 579 -3.16 -18.67 9.26
CA PRO A 579 -2.29 -19.51 10.07
C PRO A 579 -2.73 -21.00 10.01
N GLY A 580 -1.76 -21.88 10.23
CA GLY A 580 -2.02 -23.31 10.40
C GLY A 580 -2.02 -24.09 9.09
N ASP A 581 -2.68 -25.24 9.13
CA ASP A 581 -2.61 -26.30 8.13
C ASP A 581 -3.23 -25.93 6.77
N SER A 582 -4.02 -24.87 6.71
CA SER A 582 -4.65 -24.37 5.47
C SER A 582 -3.65 -23.77 4.48
N CYS A 583 -2.40 -23.45 4.90
CA CYS A 583 -1.37 -22.94 4.00
C CYS A 583 -0.05 -23.70 4.16
N ARG A 584 0.10 -24.83 3.48
CA ARG A 584 1.29 -25.70 3.49
C ARG A 584 2.24 -25.42 2.32
N LEU A 585 1.73 -24.79 1.27
CA LEU A 585 2.44 -24.51 0.05
C LEU A 585 2.18 -23.07 -0.41
N VAL A 586 3.24 -22.31 -0.64
CA VAL A 586 3.18 -21.01 -1.33
C VAL A 586 3.89 -21.15 -2.66
N VAL A 587 3.20 -20.86 -3.76
CA VAL A 587 3.78 -20.93 -5.11
C VAL A 587 3.88 -19.55 -5.72
N MET A 588 5.06 -19.17 -6.17
CA MET A 588 5.32 -17.96 -6.96
C MET A 588 5.57 -18.36 -8.41
N ASP A 589 4.76 -17.87 -9.35
CA ASP A 589 4.87 -18.21 -10.78
C ASP A 589 6.21 -17.73 -11.36
N ARG A 590 6.71 -16.59 -10.91
CA ARG A 590 7.98 -15.98 -11.32
C ARG A 590 8.50 -14.98 -10.29
N ILE A 591 9.72 -14.52 -10.50
CA ILE A 591 10.28 -13.39 -9.75
C ILE A 591 9.45 -12.14 -10.04
N PRO A 592 8.88 -11.46 -9.02
CA PRO A 592 7.94 -10.33 -9.20
C PRO A 592 8.67 -9.01 -9.48
N PHE A 593 9.41 -8.96 -10.59
CA PHE A 593 9.98 -7.70 -11.07
C PHE A 593 8.87 -6.70 -11.45
N PRO A 594 9.10 -5.39 -11.33
CA PRO A 594 8.26 -4.40 -11.97
C PRO A 594 8.11 -4.71 -13.46
N ARG A 595 6.97 -4.35 -14.03
CA ARG A 595 6.78 -4.54 -15.46
C ARG A 595 7.84 -3.79 -16.25
N PRO A 596 8.36 -4.36 -17.35
CA PRO A 596 9.40 -3.71 -18.16
C PRO A 596 8.96 -2.36 -18.74
N ASP A 597 7.66 -2.18 -18.90
CA ASP A 597 7.00 -0.98 -19.43
C ASP A 597 6.49 -0.04 -18.30
N ASP A 598 6.82 -0.29 -17.04
CA ASP A 598 6.50 0.61 -15.94
C ASP A 598 7.33 1.90 -16.03
N PRO A 599 6.70 3.06 -16.29
CA PRO A 599 7.43 4.29 -16.57
C PRO A 599 8.23 4.80 -15.38
N ILE A 600 7.69 4.67 -14.16
CA ILE A 600 8.35 5.14 -12.93
C ILE A 600 9.58 4.26 -12.65
N ALA A 601 9.43 2.94 -12.76
CA ALA A 601 10.55 2.03 -12.57
C ALA A 601 11.65 2.23 -13.63
N GLN A 602 11.28 2.48 -14.89
CA GLN A 602 12.23 2.82 -15.96
C GLN A 602 12.98 4.11 -15.64
N ALA A 603 12.27 5.20 -15.33
CA ALA A 603 12.87 6.49 -15.04
C ALA A 603 13.81 6.43 -13.81
N ARG A 604 13.39 5.74 -12.74
CA ARG A 604 14.23 5.49 -11.57
C ARG A 604 15.49 4.69 -11.92
N THR A 605 15.35 3.66 -12.75
CA THR A 605 16.48 2.85 -13.24
C THR A 605 17.46 3.68 -14.05
N GLU A 606 16.99 4.53 -14.96
CA GLU A 606 17.81 5.43 -15.76
C GLU A 606 18.50 6.49 -14.90
N SER A 607 17.80 7.04 -13.92
CA SER A 607 18.39 8.01 -12.97
C SER A 607 19.55 7.40 -12.21
N VAL A 608 19.40 6.20 -11.65
CA VAL A 608 20.50 5.49 -10.96
C VAL A 608 21.67 5.22 -11.89
N ASN A 609 21.39 4.79 -13.13
CA ASN A 609 22.44 4.51 -14.12
C ASN A 609 23.23 5.79 -14.53
N ARG A 610 22.55 6.94 -14.67
CA ARG A 610 23.20 8.24 -14.93
C ARG A 610 24.19 8.62 -13.83
N HIS A 611 23.89 8.28 -12.59
CA HIS A 611 24.77 8.48 -11.43
C HIS A 611 25.78 7.33 -11.21
N ARG A 612 26.05 6.52 -12.24
CA ARG A 612 26.99 5.38 -12.23
C ARG A 612 26.63 4.25 -11.25
N GLY A 613 25.39 4.19 -10.79
CA GLY A 613 24.85 3.06 -10.02
C GLY A 613 24.41 1.90 -10.90
N ASN A 614 23.93 0.84 -10.26
CA ASN A 614 23.28 -0.28 -10.94
C ASN A 614 21.76 -0.16 -10.79
N GLY A 615 21.10 0.48 -11.77
CA GLY A 615 19.66 0.75 -11.72
C GLY A 615 18.82 -0.51 -11.62
N PHE A 616 19.20 -1.60 -12.30
CA PHE A 616 18.49 -2.88 -12.19
C PHE A 616 18.51 -3.41 -10.74
N MET A 617 19.65 -3.39 -10.08
CA MET A 617 19.75 -3.86 -8.70
C MET A 617 19.04 -2.93 -7.71
N ALA A 618 19.18 -1.62 -7.90
CA ALA A 618 18.61 -0.63 -6.98
C ALA A 618 17.07 -0.51 -7.09
N VAL A 619 16.50 -0.76 -8.26
CA VAL A 619 15.05 -0.61 -8.51
C VAL A 619 14.40 -1.97 -8.65
N SER A 620 14.68 -2.70 -9.74
CA SER A 620 13.93 -3.91 -10.07
C SER A 620 14.24 -5.08 -9.13
N ALA A 621 15.53 -5.34 -8.84
CA ALA A 621 15.88 -6.44 -7.96
C ALA A 621 15.51 -6.17 -6.51
N HIS A 622 15.62 -4.92 -6.05
CA HIS A 622 15.19 -4.52 -4.71
C HIS A 622 13.66 -4.68 -4.53
N HIS A 623 12.86 -4.17 -5.46
CA HIS A 623 11.41 -4.37 -5.45
C HIS A 623 11.04 -5.86 -5.43
N ALA A 624 11.65 -6.67 -6.31
CA ALA A 624 11.39 -8.11 -6.35
C ALA A 624 11.79 -8.81 -5.04
N ALA A 625 12.90 -8.40 -4.40
CA ALA A 625 13.36 -8.94 -3.13
C ALA A 625 12.32 -8.73 -2.00
N ILE A 626 11.80 -7.51 -1.86
CA ILE A 626 10.75 -7.19 -0.88
C ILE A 626 9.50 -8.03 -1.14
N ARG A 627 9.03 -8.12 -2.38
CA ARG A 627 7.84 -8.89 -2.74
C ARG A 627 8.02 -10.39 -2.49
N MET A 628 9.17 -10.96 -2.85
CA MET A 628 9.47 -12.37 -2.56
C MET A 628 9.53 -12.65 -1.06
N ALA A 629 10.12 -11.76 -0.27
CA ALA A 629 10.13 -11.88 1.18
C ALA A 629 8.71 -11.88 1.78
N GLN A 630 7.84 -10.99 1.29
CA GLN A 630 6.43 -10.92 1.69
C GLN A 630 5.68 -12.20 1.35
N GLY A 631 5.81 -12.69 0.10
CA GLY A 631 5.16 -13.92 -0.33
C GLY A 631 5.65 -15.13 0.46
N ALA A 632 6.97 -15.27 0.68
CA ALA A 632 7.53 -16.35 1.49
C ALA A 632 7.10 -16.25 2.96
N GLY A 633 6.91 -15.05 3.48
CA GLY A 633 6.41 -14.80 4.83
C GLY A 633 4.94 -15.18 5.05
N ARG A 634 4.20 -15.57 4.00
CA ARG A 634 2.83 -16.09 4.13
C ARG A 634 2.79 -17.52 4.66
N LEU A 635 3.84 -18.29 4.46
CA LEU A 635 3.90 -19.70 4.80
C LEU A 635 3.94 -19.97 6.31
N ILE A 636 4.81 -19.27 7.05
CA ILE A 636 5.04 -19.52 8.48
C ILE A 636 4.45 -18.37 9.30
N ARG A 637 3.40 -18.65 10.06
CA ARG A 637 2.64 -17.70 10.89
C ARG A 637 2.63 -18.11 12.37
N SER A 638 2.86 -19.38 12.64
CA SER A 638 2.93 -19.94 13.98
C SER A 638 4.17 -20.83 14.17
N VAL A 639 4.48 -21.18 15.42
CA VAL A 639 5.61 -22.08 15.76
C VAL A 639 5.39 -23.50 15.26
N ASN A 640 4.15 -23.85 14.97
CA ASN A 640 3.79 -25.21 14.51
C ASN A 640 3.74 -25.32 12.99
N ASP A 641 3.64 -24.20 12.26
CA ASP A 641 3.51 -24.22 10.81
C ASP A 641 4.74 -24.84 10.16
N ARG A 642 4.50 -25.60 9.12
CA ARG A 642 5.50 -26.25 8.27
C ARG A 642 5.07 -26.15 6.82
N GLY A 643 6.03 -26.02 5.89
CA GLY A 643 5.63 -26.01 4.49
C GLY A 643 6.75 -25.70 3.50
N VAL A 644 6.32 -25.42 2.27
CA VAL A 644 7.20 -25.17 1.13
C VAL A 644 6.85 -23.84 0.47
N VAL A 645 7.86 -23.02 0.19
CA VAL A 645 7.79 -21.90 -0.76
C VAL A 645 8.39 -22.38 -2.08
N ALA A 646 7.59 -22.47 -3.12
CA ALA A 646 8.02 -22.89 -4.46
C ALA A 646 8.10 -21.70 -5.41
N VAL A 647 9.27 -21.46 -6.00
CA VAL A 647 9.50 -20.43 -7.02
C VAL A 647 9.68 -21.11 -8.38
N LEU A 648 8.70 -20.94 -9.28
CA LEU A 648 8.68 -21.55 -10.61
C LEU A 648 9.44 -20.73 -11.66
N ASP A 649 10.55 -20.13 -11.25
CA ASP A 649 11.41 -19.29 -12.08
C ASP A 649 12.88 -19.70 -11.95
N SER A 650 13.39 -20.37 -12.98
CA SER A 650 14.77 -20.85 -13.00
C SER A 650 15.82 -19.73 -12.94
N ARG A 651 15.46 -18.49 -13.23
CA ARG A 651 16.37 -17.34 -13.15
C ARG A 651 16.86 -17.12 -11.72
N LEU A 652 16.07 -17.52 -10.69
CA LEU A 652 16.48 -17.44 -9.29
C LEU A 652 17.73 -18.32 -8.99
N ALA A 653 17.85 -19.47 -9.66
CA ALA A 653 19.00 -20.36 -9.54
C ALA A 653 20.14 -20.00 -10.50
N THR A 654 19.84 -19.44 -11.68
CA THR A 654 20.81 -19.33 -12.79
C THR A 654 21.41 -17.93 -12.98
N LYS A 655 20.79 -16.88 -12.42
CA LYS A 655 21.24 -15.50 -12.60
C LYS A 655 22.00 -14.97 -11.37
N ARG A 656 22.94 -14.04 -11.61
CA ARG A 656 23.78 -13.47 -10.53
C ARG A 656 23.00 -12.78 -9.41
N TYR A 657 21.85 -12.18 -9.73
CA TYR A 657 20.98 -11.53 -8.76
C TYR A 657 20.18 -12.53 -7.90
N GLY A 658 20.14 -13.81 -8.28
CA GLY A 658 19.38 -14.83 -7.53
C GLY A 658 19.81 -14.94 -6.08
N GLY A 659 21.12 -14.91 -5.80
CA GLY A 659 21.63 -14.91 -4.43
C GLY A 659 21.23 -13.70 -3.60
N TYR A 660 21.06 -12.53 -4.22
CA TYR A 660 20.53 -11.34 -3.56
C TYR A 660 19.06 -11.52 -3.18
N LEU A 661 18.24 -12.02 -4.10
CA LEU A 661 16.81 -12.29 -3.87
C LEU A 661 16.59 -13.38 -2.81
N MET A 662 17.41 -14.45 -2.85
CA MET A 662 17.35 -15.52 -1.86
C MET A 662 17.64 -15.04 -0.44
N ARG A 663 18.60 -14.13 -0.25
CA ARG A 663 18.92 -13.58 1.07
C ARG A 663 17.84 -12.68 1.65
N ALA A 664 16.98 -12.10 0.81
CA ALA A 664 15.86 -11.30 1.26
C ALA A 664 14.71 -12.14 1.83
N MET A 665 14.57 -13.39 1.41
CA MET A 665 13.54 -14.31 1.92
C MET A 665 13.93 -14.87 3.30
N PRO A 666 12.92 -15.32 4.10
CA PRO A 666 13.19 -16.01 5.35
C PRO A 666 14.20 -17.17 5.15
N PRO A 667 15.15 -17.42 6.06
CA PRO A 667 16.25 -18.35 5.88
C PRO A 667 15.81 -19.82 6.02
N MET A 668 14.86 -20.24 5.17
CA MET A 668 14.39 -21.64 5.05
C MET A 668 15.44 -22.50 4.35
N TRP A 669 15.28 -23.82 4.36
CA TRP A 669 16.18 -24.76 3.70
C TRP A 669 16.03 -24.70 2.17
N PRO A 670 17.07 -24.29 1.41
CA PRO A 670 16.95 -24.14 -0.04
C PRO A 670 17.20 -25.45 -0.77
N THR A 671 16.41 -25.76 -1.82
CA THR A 671 16.61 -26.95 -2.66
C THR A 671 16.12 -26.73 -4.09
N GLN A 672 16.70 -27.47 -5.04
CA GLN A 672 16.23 -27.61 -6.41
C GLN A 672 15.72 -29.05 -6.68
N ASN A 673 15.73 -29.92 -5.67
CA ASN A 673 15.31 -31.31 -5.81
C ASN A 673 13.78 -31.45 -5.69
N LYS A 674 13.11 -31.62 -6.84
CA LYS A 674 11.65 -31.79 -6.93
C LYS A 674 11.15 -32.96 -6.07
N GLN A 675 11.82 -34.12 -6.13
CA GLN A 675 11.37 -35.33 -5.41
C GLN A 675 11.42 -35.13 -3.90
N ALA A 676 12.44 -34.43 -3.38
CA ALA A 676 12.54 -34.10 -1.96
C ALA A 676 11.36 -33.23 -1.51
N VAL A 677 10.96 -32.27 -2.35
CA VAL A 677 9.85 -31.36 -2.08
C VAL A 677 8.50 -32.07 -2.13
N VAL A 678 8.22 -32.82 -3.19
CA VAL A 678 7.00 -33.64 -3.31
C VAL A 678 6.86 -34.59 -2.12
N GLY A 679 7.93 -35.29 -1.74
CA GLY A 679 7.91 -36.16 -0.57
C GLY A 679 7.79 -35.43 0.77
N ALA A 680 8.19 -34.16 0.87
CA ALA A 680 7.98 -33.34 2.06
C ALA A 680 6.51 -32.89 2.18
N LEU A 681 5.91 -32.43 1.07
CA LEU A 681 4.49 -32.03 1.01
C LEU A 681 3.56 -33.21 1.33
N ALA A 682 3.79 -34.38 0.73
CA ALA A 682 3.00 -35.59 1.02
C ALA A 682 3.04 -36.00 2.50
N ARG A 683 4.19 -35.88 3.16
CA ARG A 683 4.29 -36.16 4.60
C ARG A 683 3.58 -35.11 5.47
N LEU A 684 3.50 -33.87 5.00
CA LEU A 684 2.77 -32.81 5.71
C LEU A 684 1.27 -33.05 5.62
N SER A 685 0.73 -33.42 4.46
CA SER A 685 -0.70 -33.73 4.33
C SER A 685 -1.09 -34.96 5.16
N GLU A 686 -0.34 -36.07 5.11
CA GLU A 686 -0.56 -37.25 5.97
C GLU A 686 -0.55 -36.96 7.47
N SER A 687 0.14 -35.88 7.91
CA SER A 687 0.20 -35.50 9.33
C SER A 687 -1.04 -34.75 9.83
N ILE A 688 -1.85 -34.22 8.94
CA ILE A 688 -3.09 -33.48 9.24
C ILE A 688 -4.25 -34.48 9.48
N ASP A 689 -4.26 -35.56 8.74
CA ASP A 689 -5.28 -36.62 8.86
C ASP A 689 -5.18 -37.45 10.15
N ARG A 690 -4.18 -37.18 11.00
CA ARG A 690 -3.96 -37.84 12.30
C ARG A 690 -4.21 -36.91 13.49
#